data_7268d4696cd7e81031b439ff6d9117b6
#
_entry.id   7268d4696cd7e81031b439ff6d9117b6
#
_cell.length_a   1.000
_cell.length_b   1.000
_cell.length_c   1.000
_cell.angle_alpha   90.00
_cell.angle_beta   90.00
_cell.angle_gamma   90.00
#
_symmetry.space_group_name_H-M   'P 1'
#
loop_
_entity.id
_entity.type
_entity.pdbx_description
1 polymer ?
#
loop_
_entity_poly.entity_id
_entity_poly.type
_entity_poly.pdbx_seq_one_letter_code
_entity_poly.pdbx_strand_id
1 'polypeptide(L)'
;MHDIHDLVRVQFLGKPSVTRAGEALELPSRRAMAVLGYVAGSPDPVPRAVLASMFWPDSEATTANGNLRQVLSHLRRLDGLLEITRTTVRLAEGAEDRVDVRRFDLQAGRALRRARVAAAGELLEGAWEAWGGEFLAGLAIDLDGDAQSWLEGERTRLRLAAIQVLEALVDTHLADSPTPRTVQLTAELVALDPYREASVGRRMRALWRAGEPAEALRYHESAVARLAELGFDTTDDLDDLATRIRQGGVASAAPPAPVVGTRLPPARTLVGRDADRQRVDTSLRRGRLVTLTGPGGVGKTSLALVVAHAAVADHHRAVQYVDLVDAETDAAERVLADLLADEPTGDTTRAGMLVLDNFEHVLAASPAIAALHERHPDLTILITSRAPLRLAAEQVVVLAPLDVVAPAAPLSPAVELFLTRAAEAGTPLARTEATLEQVTEACRLVDGLPLAIELAAARLRMFGLHGLLEALRDDVGRHLEVLGGGRTDGPERHRTARNAIAWSHDLLDPAGQQVLRRMSVFAGAADLAAVQAVCAGDGLAPDDVVEALAELVSLHLVTPVESPTGRARFRLLRTTHAFASERLREDEGEDTVRGRHADFYAGRARIELADGGGLPWLDRVADLSNHAAACRWFTGRDDHERARQLLADLGPAFRYAGRAAEGVALHTDVSNGRPGDPVLRAECDIWRAGLLAEARSSDTARAVTNVIERSLPRLGSAADPLRRARVLSEAVQILSYIDEADRAIELATTLRAIATTPAELRWELGARWEVAWIAHRRGNDNAANRILRELIPEAIELGNRRVELYAWMLADLAGTDRSGLTANPPGLHDLLDMSVEVDDRRYATWLLVSMGAEAAIDQRLSEAAGHFRRAFRLADELQYDVGFGFCLLGVVGIRAFSGDLGTAARLHAALEPHLPILYRVLPRAYRDAYEGVVDMLSSATQHDAALKAEWHAGAQLSLRAAADEARSHLERLVPTRSPV
;
A
#
# COMPACT_ATOMS: atom_id res chain seq x y z
N MET A 1 30.69 18.65 -44.08
CA MET A 1 30.29 17.37 -44.66
C MET A 1 31.43 16.43 -44.33
N HIS A 2 31.36 15.70 -43.20
CA HIS A 2 32.33 14.60 -42.93
C HIS A 2 31.86 13.42 -43.74
N ASP A 3 32.76 12.75 -44.38
CA ASP A 3 32.49 11.58 -45.21
C ASP A 3 31.78 10.52 -44.42
N ILE A 4 30.58 10.11 -44.88
CA ILE A 4 29.73 9.07 -44.25
C ILE A 4 30.44 7.71 -44.21
N HIS A 5 31.52 7.56 -44.94
CA HIS A 5 32.29 6.32 -45.05
C HIS A 5 33.29 6.07 -43.91
N ASP A 6 33.59 7.05 -43.05
CA ASP A 6 34.60 6.92 -41.98
C ASP A 6 33.99 6.77 -40.56
N LEU A 7 32.67 6.55 -40.47
CA LEU A 7 32.00 6.46 -39.19
C LEU A 7 32.14 5.08 -38.50
N VAL A 8 32.41 5.11 -37.21
CA VAL A 8 32.43 3.90 -36.38
C VAL A 8 31.00 3.37 -36.23
N ARG A 9 30.79 2.06 -36.47
CA ARG A 9 29.56 1.32 -36.23
C ARG A 9 29.77 0.23 -35.23
N VAL A 10 28.80 -0.02 -34.39
CA VAL A 10 28.84 -1.02 -33.35
C VAL A 10 27.63 -1.95 -33.49
N GLN A 11 27.93 -3.23 -33.45
CA GLN A 11 26.96 -4.30 -33.45
C GLN A 11 27.02 -5.00 -32.09
N PHE A 12 25.87 -5.07 -31.42
CA PHE A 12 25.67 -5.81 -30.19
C PHE A 12 24.64 -6.95 -30.35
N LEU A 13 23.75 -6.83 -31.33
CA LEU A 13 22.77 -7.87 -31.62
C LEU A 13 23.44 -8.96 -32.47
N GLY A 14 23.51 -10.16 -31.93
CA GLY A 14 24.35 -11.25 -32.47
C GLY A 14 25.81 -11.19 -31.95
N LYS A 15 26.76 -11.62 -32.79
CA LYS A 15 28.16 -11.60 -32.43
C LYS A 15 28.67 -10.16 -32.38
N PRO A 16 29.10 -9.68 -31.18
CA PRO A 16 29.47 -8.26 -31.00
C PRO A 16 30.69 -7.90 -31.83
N SER A 17 30.63 -6.75 -32.52
CA SER A 17 31.71 -6.23 -33.33
C SER A 17 31.69 -4.71 -33.38
N VAL A 18 32.86 -4.14 -33.59
CA VAL A 18 33.04 -2.69 -33.86
C VAL A 18 33.73 -2.58 -35.21
N THR A 19 33.23 -1.74 -36.10
CA THR A 19 33.82 -1.52 -37.43
C THR A 19 33.99 -0.03 -37.70
N ARG A 20 35.06 0.31 -38.42
CA ARG A 20 35.30 1.64 -39.00
C ARG A 20 35.53 1.49 -40.48
N ALA A 21 34.78 2.19 -41.33
CA ALA A 21 34.83 2.07 -42.77
C ALA A 21 34.73 0.61 -43.30
N GLY A 22 34.04 -0.26 -42.56
CA GLY A 22 33.90 -1.68 -42.87
C GLY A 22 35.03 -2.59 -42.37
N GLU A 23 36.11 -2.03 -41.83
CA GLU A 23 37.22 -2.80 -41.24
C GLU A 23 36.95 -3.04 -39.76
N ALA A 24 37.23 -4.24 -39.24
CA ALA A 24 37.05 -4.60 -37.83
C ALA A 24 38.02 -3.85 -36.94
N LEU A 25 37.50 -3.23 -35.90
CA LEU A 25 38.23 -2.59 -34.82
C LEU A 25 38.20 -3.48 -33.56
N GLU A 26 39.36 -3.95 -33.15
CA GLU A 26 39.47 -4.74 -31.93
C GLU A 26 39.42 -3.85 -30.67
N LEU A 27 38.51 -4.15 -29.76
CA LEU A 27 38.51 -3.54 -28.41
C LEU A 27 39.52 -4.25 -27.51
N PRO A 28 40.11 -3.53 -26.54
CA PRO A 28 41.21 -4.03 -25.70
C PRO A 28 40.80 -5.18 -24.77
N SER A 29 39.52 -5.31 -24.50
CA SER A 29 39.00 -6.40 -23.66
C SER A 29 37.50 -6.63 -23.92
N ARG A 30 37.06 -7.86 -23.60
CA ARG A 30 35.62 -8.21 -23.63
C ARG A 30 34.80 -7.35 -22.66
N ARG A 31 35.39 -6.95 -21.53
CA ARG A 31 34.78 -6.07 -20.54
C ARG A 31 34.55 -4.65 -21.11
N ALA A 32 35.48 -4.18 -21.99
CA ALA A 32 35.27 -2.91 -22.69
C ALA A 32 34.04 -2.95 -23.64
N MET A 33 33.79 -4.10 -24.28
CA MET A 33 32.60 -4.31 -25.10
C MET A 33 31.32 -4.31 -24.24
N ALA A 34 31.36 -4.92 -23.05
CA ALA A 34 30.21 -4.93 -22.15
C ALA A 34 29.93 -3.53 -21.58
N VAL A 35 30.95 -2.77 -21.18
CA VAL A 35 30.79 -1.37 -20.73
C VAL A 35 30.20 -0.52 -21.85
N LEU A 36 30.65 -0.71 -23.09
CA LEU A 36 30.11 -0.01 -24.26
C LEU A 36 28.64 -0.40 -24.50
N GLY A 37 28.31 -1.68 -24.37
CA GLY A 37 26.94 -2.18 -24.51
C GLY A 37 26.01 -1.63 -23.42
N TYR A 38 26.51 -1.52 -22.19
CA TYR A 38 25.74 -0.92 -21.09
C TYR A 38 25.41 0.54 -21.37
N VAL A 39 26.41 1.34 -21.75
CA VAL A 39 26.22 2.75 -22.09
C VAL A 39 25.32 2.91 -23.31
N ALA A 40 25.47 2.05 -24.31
CA ALA A 40 24.65 2.05 -25.50
C ALA A 40 23.19 1.65 -25.23
N GLY A 41 22.95 0.73 -24.28
CA GLY A 41 21.60 0.32 -23.86
C GLY A 41 20.90 1.35 -22.97
N SER A 42 21.66 2.22 -22.28
CA SER A 42 21.11 3.19 -21.33
C SER A 42 20.54 4.44 -22.03
N PRO A 43 19.29 4.84 -21.75
CA PRO A 43 18.71 6.06 -22.33
C PRO A 43 19.35 7.33 -21.76
N ASP A 44 19.76 7.30 -20.50
CA ASP A 44 20.31 8.43 -19.74
C ASP A 44 21.83 8.38 -19.61
N PRO A 45 22.51 9.51 -19.32
CA PRO A 45 23.93 9.55 -19.04
C PRO A 45 24.29 8.68 -17.83
N VAL A 46 25.14 7.68 -18.02
CA VAL A 46 25.53 6.75 -16.97
C VAL A 46 26.62 7.33 -16.07
N PRO A 47 26.44 7.42 -14.75
CA PRO A 47 27.50 7.85 -13.83
C PRO A 47 28.70 6.89 -13.87
N ARG A 48 29.91 7.45 -13.90
CA ARG A 48 31.15 6.63 -13.93
C ARG A 48 31.31 5.77 -12.67
N ALA A 49 30.82 6.22 -11.53
CA ALA A 49 30.81 5.44 -10.30
C ALA A 49 29.98 4.16 -10.45
N VAL A 50 28.83 4.22 -11.13
CA VAL A 50 27.97 3.05 -11.42
C VAL A 50 28.72 2.07 -12.34
N LEU A 51 29.37 2.55 -13.39
CA LEU A 51 30.17 1.68 -14.27
C LEU A 51 31.36 1.02 -13.52
N ALA A 52 32.00 1.75 -12.62
CA ALA A 52 33.12 1.23 -11.84
C ALA A 52 32.67 0.14 -10.85
N SER A 53 31.59 0.38 -10.09
CA SER A 53 31.06 -0.60 -9.13
C SER A 53 30.48 -1.84 -9.83
N MET A 54 29.79 -1.65 -10.93
CA MET A 54 29.12 -2.72 -11.67
C MET A 54 30.10 -3.68 -12.36
N PHE A 55 31.12 -3.14 -13.03
CA PHE A 55 32.06 -3.98 -13.80
C PHE A 55 33.33 -4.40 -13.06
N TRP A 56 33.54 -3.88 -11.84
CA TRP A 56 34.64 -4.27 -10.94
C TRP A 56 34.20 -4.31 -9.48
N PRO A 57 33.19 -5.14 -9.13
CA PRO A 57 32.59 -5.14 -7.80
C PRO A 57 33.59 -5.52 -6.69
N ASP A 58 34.52 -6.44 -6.97
CA ASP A 58 35.49 -6.94 -6.00
C ASP A 58 36.76 -6.06 -5.86
N SER A 59 36.80 -4.94 -6.58
CA SER A 59 37.95 -4.05 -6.54
C SER A 59 37.69 -2.87 -5.61
N GLU A 60 38.72 -2.46 -4.86
CA GLU A 60 38.60 -1.18 -4.14
C GLU A 60 38.24 -0.03 -5.11
N ALA A 61 37.46 0.94 -4.64
CA ALA A 61 36.93 2.03 -5.46
C ALA A 61 38.00 2.79 -6.27
N THR A 62 39.21 2.92 -5.73
CA THR A 62 40.35 3.55 -6.42
C THR A 62 40.83 2.72 -7.60
N THR A 63 40.92 1.41 -7.44
CA THR A 63 41.35 0.45 -8.46
C THR A 63 40.26 0.29 -9.53
N ALA A 64 39.01 0.14 -9.14
CA ALA A 64 37.85 0.08 -10.05
C ALA A 64 37.80 1.32 -10.97
N ASN A 65 37.94 2.51 -10.38
CA ASN A 65 37.99 3.77 -11.13
C ASN A 65 39.25 3.86 -12.04
N GLY A 66 40.35 3.25 -11.65
CA GLY A 66 41.58 3.13 -12.49
C GLY A 66 41.31 2.27 -13.72
N ASN A 67 40.75 1.10 -13.53
CA ASN A 67 40.38 0.16 -14.59
C ASN A 67 39.34 0.77 -15.55
N LEU A 68 38.34 1.44 -15.03
CA LEU A 68 37.36 2.14 -15.84
C LEU A 68 38.02 3.27 -16.67
N ARG A 69 38.92 4.05 -16.10
CA ARG A 69 39.64 5.09 -16.86
C ARG A 69 40.41 4.49 -18.03
N GLN A 70 41.04 3.33 -17.85
CA GLN A 70 41.74 2.66 -18.93
C GLN A 70 40.82 2.22 -20.04
N VAL A 71 39.67 1.60 -19.70
CA VAL A 71 38.63 1.22 -20.68
C VAL A 71 38.11 2.46 -21.41
N LEU A 72 37.71 3.51 -20.70
CA LEU A 72 37.20 4.74 -21.30
C LEU A 72 38.24 5.45 -22.18
N SER A 73 39.53 5.34 -21.86
CA SER A 73 40.62 5.87 -22.71
C SER A 73 40.69 5.18 -24.08
N HIS A 74 40.41 3.89 -24.13
CA HIS A 74 40.32 3.15 -25.39
C HIS A 74 39.01 3.46 -26.14
N LEU A 75 37.88 3.54 -25.42
CA LEU A 75 36.59 3.86 -26.02
C LEU A 75 36.52 5.28 -26.59
N ARG A 76 37.32 6.22 -26.11
CA ARG A 76 37.51 7.55 -26.73
C ARG A 76 38.02 7.52 -28.16
N ARG A 77 38.70 6.43 -28.55
CA ARG A 77 39.18 6.23 -29.94
C ARG A 77 38.05 5.91 -30.91
N LEU A 78 36.83 5.66 -30.40
CA LEU A 78 35.61 5.47 -31.20
C LEU A 78 34.98 6.83 -31.56
N ASP A 79 35.72 7.63 -32.30
CA ASP A 79 35.47 9.02 -32.63
C ASP A 79 33.98 9.38 -32.77
N GLY A 80 33.50 10.29 -31.91
CA GLY A 80 32.13 10.80 -31.92
C GLY A 80 31.04 9.75 -31.60
N LEU A 81 31.37 8.57 -31.03
CA LEU A 81 30.38 7.58 -30.60
C LEU A 81 29.92 7.83 -29.17
N LEU A 82 30.85 8.22 -28.29
CA LEU A 82 30.57 8.44 -26.87
C LEU A 82 30.92 9.87 -26.44
N GLU A 83 30.08 10.44 -25.62
CA GLU A 83 30.39 11.61 -24.83
C GLU A 83 30.82 11.19 -23.43
N ILE A 84 32.10 11.43 -23.12
CA ILE A 84 32.70 11.03 -21.85
C ILE A 84 33.11 12.27 -21.07
N THR A 85 32.32 12.59 -20.02
CA THR A 85 32.59 13.71 -19.11
C THR A 85 33.44 13.27 -17.90
N ARG A 86 33.65 14.16 -16.92
CA ARG A 86 34.33 13.82 -15.67
C ARG A 86 33.49 12.88 -14.80
N THR A 87 32.16 12.95 -14.88
CA THR A 87 31.23 12.24 -13.99
C THR A 87 30.38 11.19 -14.71
N THR A 88 30.10 11.36 -15.99
CA THR A 88 29.16 10.52 -16.75
C THR A 88 29.73 10.06 -18.09
N VAL A 89 29.11 9.02 -18.66
CA VAL A 89 29.34 8.51 -20.02
C VAL A 89 27.97 8.27 -20.66
N ARG A 90 27.81 8.71 -21.92
CA ARG A 90 26.59 8.46 -22.72
C ARG A 90 26.94 8.29 -24.21
N LEU A 91 26.01 7.78 -25.00
CA LEU A 91 26.09 7.89 -26.45
C LEU A 91 26.10 9.36 -26.86
N ALA A 92 26.91 9.70 -27.86
CA ALA A 92 26.92 11.05 -28.42
C ALA A 92 25.61 11.30 -29.17
N GLU A 93 25.13 12.51 -29.16
CA GLU A 93 23.93 12.91 -29.87
C GLU A 93 24.04 12.62 -31.38
N GLY A 94 23.07 11.92 -31.95
CA GLY A 94 23.08 11.49 -33.36
C GLY A 94 23.92 10.22 -33.62
N ALA A 95 24.41 9.53 -32.58
CA ALA A 95 25.14 8.26 -32.74
C ALA A 95 24.22 7.03 -32.68
N GLU A 96 22.92 7.21 -32.46
CA GLU A 96 21.93 6.12 -32.27
C GLU A 96 21.87 5.20 -33.51
N ASP A 97 21.91 5.76 -34.72
CA ASP A 97 21.87 4.99 -35.96
C ASP A 97 23.14 4.16 -36.23
N ARG A 98 24.22 4.43 -35.50
CA ARG A 98 25.50 3.75 -35.60
C ARG A 98 25.60 2.53 -34.68
N VAL A 99 24.59 2.33 -33.81
CA VAL A 99 24.49 1.28 -32.83
C VAL A 99 23.23 0.45 -33.09
N ASP A 100 23.40 -0.81 -33.41
CA ASP A 100 22.29 -1.69 -33.83
C ASP A 100 21.20 -1.86 -32.79
N VAL A 101 21.55 -1.99 -31.52
CA VAL A 101 20.58 -2.12 -30.44
C VAL A 101 19.70 -0.87 -30.31
N ARG A 102 20.26 0.32 -30.49
CA ARG A 102 19.47 1.57 -30.48
C ARG A 102 18.57 1.70 -31.73
N ARG A 103 19.14 1.36 -32.89
CA ARG A 103 18.37 1.34 -34.12
C ARG A 103 17.21 0.37 -34.03
N PHE A 104 17.43 -0.84 -33.50
CA PHE A 104 16.38 -1.81 -33.26
C PHE A 104 15.30 -1.27 -32.31
N ASP A 105 15.67 -0.75 -31.14
CA ASP A 105 14.74 -0.20 -30.15
C ASP A 105 13.86 0.91 -30.76
N LEU A 106 14.46 1.84 -31.51
CA LEU A 106 13.74 2.93 -32.16
C LEU A 106 12.78 2.42 -33.26
N GLN A 107 13.24 1.50 -34.09
CA GLN A 107 12.44 0.93 -35.18
C GLN A 107 11.32 0.04 -34.65
N ALA A 108 11.63 -0.86 -33.71
CA ALA A 108 10.66 -1.70 -33.03
C ALA A 108 9.56 -0.88 -32.32
N GLY A 109 9.97 0.13 -31.56
CA GLY A 109 9.01 1.04 -30.90
C GLY A 109 8.12 1.80 -31.89
N ARG A 110 8.66 2.26 -33.03
CA ARG A 110 7.87 2.91 -34.08
C ARG A 110 6.95 1.94 -34.81
N ALA A 111 7.44 0.75 -35.17
CA ALA A 111 6.69 -0.26 -35.88
C ALA A 111 5.53 -0.82 -35.03
N LEU A 112 5.79 -1.15 -33.77
CA LEU A 112 4.77 -1.68 -32.86
C LEU A 112 3.66 -0.67 -32.52
N ARG A 113 4.00 0.61 -32.42
CA ARG A 113 2.97 1.67 -32.26
C ARG A 113 2.09 1.82 -33.49
N ARG A 114 2.61 1.53 -34.67
CA ARG A 114 1.88 1.64 -35.94
C ARG A 114 1.36 0.31 -36.46
N ALA A 115 1.69 -0.81 -35.85
CA ALA A 115 1.31 -2.16 -36.28
C ALA A 115 -0.21 -2.38 -36.42
N ARG A 116 -1.03 -1.47 -35.89
CA ARG A 116 -2.50 -1.49 -36.01
C ARG A 116 -3.02 -0.75 -37.27
N VAL A 117 -2.15 -0.14 -38.08
CA VAL A 117 -2.51 0.59 -39.30
C VAL A 117 -2.03 -0.19 -40.51
N ALA A 118 -2.83 -0.27 -41.55
CA ALA A 118 -2.57 -1.07 -42.78
C ALA A 118 -1.22 -0.81 -43.51
N ALA A 119 -0.45 0.20 -43.08
CA ALA A 119 0.86 0.53 -43.65
C ALA A 119 2.05 0.12 -42.77
N ALA A 120 1.85 -0.73 -41.77
CA ALA A 120 2.90 -1.08 -40.81
C ALA A 120 3.87 -2.16 -41.28
N GLY A 121 3.56 -2.92 -42.34
CA GLY A 121 4.37 -4.04 -42.79
C GLY A 121 5.83 -3.68 -43.07
N GLU A 122 6.08 -2.60 -43.83
CA GLU A 122 7.44 -2.13 -44.11
C GLU A 122 8.24 -1.70 -42.87
N LEU A 123 7.56 -1.10 -41.90
CA LEU A 123 8.19 -0.70 -40.62
C LEU A 123 8.54 -1.93 -39.77
N LEU A 124 7.68 -2.93 -39.76
CA LEU A 124 7.90 -4.18 -39.04
C LEU A 124 9.02 -5.01 -39.68
N GLU A 125 9.06 -5.10 -41.02
CA GLU A 125 10.18 -5.72 -41.74
C GLU A 125 11.50 -5.00 -41.43
N GLY A 126 11.54 -3.66 -41.52
CA GLY A 126 12.75 -2.89 -41.21
C GLY A 126 13.19 -3.07 -39.73
N ALA A 127 12.25 -3.19 -38.80
CA ALA A 127 12.58 -3.48 -37.41
C ALA A 127 13.10 -4.92 -37.25
N TRP A 128 12.52 -5.89 -37.97
CA TRP A 128 13.01 -7.27 -37.95
C TRP A 128 14.39 -7.42 -38.61
N GLU A 129 14.64 -6.73 -39.71
CA GLU A 129 15.97 -6.68 -40.33
C GLU A 129 17.05 -6.09 -39.43
N ALA A 130 16.66 -5.19 -38.49
CA ALA A 130 17.58 -4.64 -37.52
C ALA A 130 17.92 -5.61 -36.38
N TRP A 131 17.15 -6.69 -36.19
CA TRP A 131 17.41 -7.76 -35.24
C TRP A 131 18.51 -8.70 -35.75
N GLY A 132 19.72 -8.55 -35.27
CA GLY A 132 20.86 -9.41 -35.65
C GLY A 132 21.06 -10.65 -34.77
N GLY A 133 20.23 -10.87 -33.76
CA GLY A 133 20.33 -11.97 -32.81
C GLY A 133 20.41 -11.54 -31.36
N GLU A 134 20.75 -12.49 -30.48
CA GLU A 134 20.81 -12.22 -29.03
C GLU A 134 21.86 -11.18 -28.68
N PHE A 135 21.54 -10.28 -27.75
CA PHE A 135 22.43 -9.20 -27.31
C PHE A 135 23.72 -9.76 -26.72
N LEU A 136 24.89 -9.30 -27.26
CA LEU A 136 26.22 -9.75 -26.91
C LEU A 136 26.37 -11.29 -26.98
N ALA A 137 25.83 -11.91 -28.04
CA ALA A 137 25.86 -13.35 -28.21
C ALA A 137 27.30 -13.88 -28.28
N GLY A 138 27.59 -14.94 -27.51
CA GLY A 138 28.90 -15.58 -27.49
C GLY A 138 30.01 -14.75 -26.81
N LEU A 139 29.70 -13.61 -26.20
CA LEU A 139 30.63 -12.85 -25.39
C LEU A 139 30.79 -13.54 -24.03
N ALA A 140 31.75 -14.48 -23.92
CA ALA A 140 32.11 -15.08 -22.64
C ALA A 140 32.88 -14.06 -21.79
N ILE A 141 32.16 -13.41 -20.86
CA ILE A 141 32.74 -12.50 -19.88
C ILE A 141 32.44 -13.09 -18.52
N ASP A 142 33.43 -13.09 -17.67
CA ASP A 142 33.27 -13.36 -16.25
C ASP A 142 32.70 -12.06 -15.63
N LEU A 143 31.38 -11.97 -15.58
CA LEU A 143 30.63 -10.88 -14.96
C LEU A 143 29.98 -11.44 -13.72
N ASP A 144 30.19 -10.78 -12.60
CA ASP A 144 29.59 -11.13 -11.32
C ASP A 144 28.47 -10.14 -10.92
N GLY A 145 27.56 -10.59 -10.09
CA GLY A 145 26.56 -9.75 -9.44
C GLY A 145 25.68 -8.93 -10.40
N ASP A 146 25.71 -7.61 -10.21
CA ASP A 146 24.82 -6.65 -10.93
C ASP A 146 25.06 -6.63 -12.45
N ALA A 147 26.31 -6.82 -12.91
CA ALA A 147 26.63 -6.79 -14.32
C ALA A 147 26.07 -8.03 -15.07
N GLN A 148 26.10 -9.19 -14.43
CA GLN A 148 25.47 -10.40 -14.97
C GLN A 148 23.95 -10.25 -15.02
N SER A 149 23.36 -9.77 -13.94
CA SER A 149 21.90 -9.54 -13.85
C SER A 149 21.41 -8.55 -14.89
N TRP A 150 22.15 -7.47 -15.12
CA TRP A 150 21.88 -6.52 -16.18
C TRP A 150 21.93 -7.18 -17.57
N LEU A 151 22.97 -7.94 -17.87
CA LEU A 151 23.15 -8.57 -19.18
C LEU A 151 22.00 -9.53 -19.49
N GLU A 152 21.60 -10.34 -18.51
CA GLU A 152 20.45 -11.25 -18.64
C GLU A 152 19.13 -10.49 -18.79
N GLY A 153 18.95 -9.41 -18.03
CA GLY A 153 17.79 -8.54 -18.13
C GLY A 153 17.67 -7.89 -19.51
N GLU A 154 18.78 -7.36 -20.04
CA GLU A 154 18.81 -6.71 -21.34
C GLU A 154 18.61 -7.70 -22.49
N ARG A 155 19.18 -8.90 -22.41
CA ARG A 155 18.90 -10.00 -23.33
C ARG A 155 17.43 -10.36 -23.37
N THR A 156 16.83 -10.50 -22.20
CA THR A 156 15.41 -10.82 -22.06
C THR A 156 14.54 -9.71 -22.65
N ARG A 157 14.83 -8.43 -22.32
CA ARG A 157 14.10 -7.27 -22.82
C ARG A 157 14.10 -7.20 -24.34
N LEU A 158 15.28 -7.30 -24.95
CA LEU A 158 15.47 -7.20 -26.40
C LEU A 158 14.86 -8.40 -27.13
N ARG A 159 14.98 -9.60 -26.57
CA ARG A 159 14.36 -10.81 -27.11
C ARG A 159 12.83 -10.70 -27.13
N LEU A 160 12.24 -10.20 -26.05
CA LEU A 160 10.79 -9.98 -25.98
C LEU A 160 10.32 -8.94 -27.01
N ALA A 161 11.08 -7.86 -27.19
CA ALA A 161 10.80 -6.87 -28.23
C ALA A 161 10.86 -7.48 -29.64
N ALA A 162 11.87 -8.32 -29.91
CA ALA A 162 12.03 -9.05 -31.16
C ALA A 162 10.86 -10.01 -31.43
N ILE A 163 10.41 -10.75 -30.42
CA ILE A 163 9.24 -11.62 -30.50
C ILE A 163 7.99 -10.81 -30.86
N GLN A 164 7.75 -9.65 -30.21
CA GLN A 164 6.59 -8.79 -30.50
C GLN A 164 6.59 -8.24 -31.91
N VAL A 165 7.75 -7.79 -32.41
CA VAL A 165 7.91 -7.32 -33.79
C VAL A 165 7.60 -8.45 -34.76
N LEU A 166 8.13 -9.66 -34.52
CA LEU A 166 7.95 -10.80 -35.39
C LEU A 166 6.53 -11.36 -35.35
N GLU A 167 5.87 -11.35 -34.18
CA GLU A 167 4.45 -11.68 -34.06
C GLU A 167 3.57 -10.73 -34.86
N ALA A 168 3.78 -9.42 -34.72
CA ALA A 168 3.02 -8.42 -35.47
C ALA A 168 3.26 -8.54 -37.00
N LEU A 169 4.50 -8.82 -37.41
CA LEU A 169 4.87 -9.03 -38.81
C LEU A 169 4.20 -10.28 -39.36
N VAL A 170 4.26 -11.39 -38.63
CA VAL A 170 3.59 -12.66 -39.01
C VAL A 170 2.09 -12.47 -39.09
N ASP A 171 1.47 -11.77 -38.15
CA ASP A 171 0.03 -11.53 -38.17
C ASP A 171 -0.38 -10.66 -39.36
N THR A 172 0.43 -9.66 -39.73
CA THR A 172 0.25 -8.86 -40.94
C THR A 172 0.31 -9.76 -42.21
N HIS A 173 1.33 -10.59 -42.33
CA HIS A 173 1.49 -11.51 -43.44
C HIS A 173 0.39 -12.60 -43.48
N LEU A 174 -0.11 -13.03 -42.32
CA LEU A 174 -1.24 -13.96 -42.25
C LEU A 174 -2.58 -13.32 -42.63
N ALA A 175 -2.73 -12.01 -42.45
CA ALA A 175 -3.92 -11.26 -42.91
C ALA A 175 -3.97 -11.15 -44.43
N ASP A 176 -2.81 -10.99 -45.08
CA ASP A 176 -2.65 -11.00 -46.53
C ASP A 176 -2.60 -12.45 -47.06
N SER A 177 -2.17 -12.65 -48.27
CA SER A 177 -1.93 -14.00 -48.82
C SER A 177 -0.60 -14.55 -48.29
N PRO A 178 -0.60 -15.72 -47.61
CA PRO A 178 0.64 -16.28 -47.08
C PRO A 178 1.63 -16.63 -48.17
N THR A 179 2.83 -16.17 -47.99
CA THR A 179 4.00 -16.38 -48.87
C THR A 179 4.97 -17.37 -48.23
N PRO A 180 5.92 -17.94 -48.99
CA PRO A 180 7.02 -18.72 -48.41
C PRO A 180 7.77 -17.93 -47.31
N ARG A 181 7.80 -16.60 -47.39
CA ARG A 181 8.36 -15.71 -46.36
C ARG A 181 7.58 -15.82 -45.06
N THR A 182 6.24 -15.92 -45.12
CA THR A 182 5.40 -16.08 -43.92
C THR A 182 5.75 -17.36 -43.15
N VAL A 183 5.93 -18.47 -43.90
CA VAL A 183 6.33 -19.73 -43.27
C VAL A 183 7.72 -19.62 -42.64
N GLN A 184 8.67 -18.94 -43.29
CA GLN A 184 10.00 -18.67 -42.74
C GLN A 184 9.93 -17.83 -41.46
N LEU A 185 9.20 -16.71 -41.47
CA LEU A 185 9.04 -15.81 -40.30
C LEU A 185 8.44 -16.56 -39.10
N THR A 186 7.47 -17.47 -39.34
CA THR A 186 6.94 -18.29 -38.23
C THR A 186 7.95 -19.31 -37.71
N ALA A 187 8.88 -19.79 -38.54
CA ALA A 187 9.98 -20.63 -38.04
C ALA A 187 10.97 -19.84 -37.17
N GLU A 188 11.30 -18.62 -37.58
CA GLU A 188 12.12 -17.70 -36.84
C GLU A 188 11.47 -17.32 -35.49
N LEU A 189 10.14 -17.09 -35.50
CA LEU A 189 9.36 -16.80 -34.27
C LEU A 189 9.42 -17.96 -33.25
N VAL A 190 9.20 -19.18 -33.75
CA VAL A 190 9.27 -20.36 -32.86
C VAL A 190 10.68 -20.64 -32.37
N ALA A 191 11.71 -20.34 -33.18
CA ALA A 191 13.11 -20.47 -32.75
C ALA A 191 13.43 -19.48 -31.58
N LEU A 192 12.84 -18.32 -31.57
CA LEU A 192 12.97 -17.35 -30.47
C LEU A 192 12.17 -17.76 -29.24
N ASP A 193 11.00 -18.37 -29.41
CA ASP A 193 10.12 -18.78 -28.30
C ASP A 193 9.44 -20.12 -28.60
N PRO A 194 10.14 -21.24 -28.37
CA PRO A 194 9.69 -22.58 -28.77
C PRO A 194 8.57 -23.15 -27.86
N TYR A 195 8.29 -22.52 -26.73
CA TYR A 195 7.35 -23.01 -25.74
C TYR A 195 6.05 -22.20 -25.65
N ARG A 196 5.91 -21.19 -26.48
CA ARG A 196 4.71 -20.34 -26.48
C ARG A 196 3.68 -20.87 -27.49
N GLU A 197 2.55 -21.33 -26.98
CA GLU A 197 1.46 -21.89 -27.81
C GLU A 197 0.99 -20.95 -28.93
N ALA A 198 0.93 -19.63 -28.64
CA ALA A 198 0.57 -18.64 -29.65
C ALA A 198 1.50 -18.65 -30.86
N SER A 199 2.80 -18.86 -30.67
CA SER A 199 3.80 -19.00 -31.74
C SER A 199 3.63 -20.31 -32.50
N VAL A 200 3.33 -21.40 -31.79
CA VAL A 200 2.99 -22.70 -32.38
C VAL A 200 1.74 -22.56 -33.24
N GLY A 201 0.68 -21.94 -32.75
CA GLY A 201 -0.56 -21.73 -33.48
C GLY A 201 -0.39 -20.89 -34.75
N ARG A 202 0.47 -19.83 -34.71
CA ARG A 202 0.81 -19.03 -35.89
C ARG A 202 1.52 -19.87 -36.96
N ARG A 203 2.46 -20.70 -36.54
CA ARG A 203 3.18 -21.59 -37.48
C ARG A 203 2.25 -22.64 -38.10
N MET A 204 1.37 -23.25 -37.31
CA MET A 204 0.38 -24.17 -37.84
C MET A 204 -0.54 -23.51 -38.90
N ARG A 205 -0.99 -22.26 -38.61
CA ARG A 205 -1.83 -21.48 -39.55
C ARG A 205 -1.05 -21.15 -40.83
N ALA A 206 0.21 -20.75 -40.70
CA ALA A 206 1.06 -20.42 -41.84
C ALA A 206 1.26 -21.65 -42.76
N LEU A 207 1.60 -22.80 -42.20
CA LEU A 207 1.77 -24.06 -42.93
C LEU A 207 0.45 -24.52 -43.58
N TRP A 208 -0.66 -24.46 -42.85
CA TRP A 208 -1.98 -24.81 -43.36
C TRP A 208 -2.38 -23.92 -44.55
N ARG A 209 -2.20 -22.61 -44.44
CA ARG A 209 -2.50 -21.65 -45.52
C ARG A 209 -1.54 -21.75 -46.70
N ALA A 210 -0.31 -22.19 -46.47
CA ALA A 210 0.66 -22.50 -47.55
C ALA A 210 0.32 -23.79 -48.29
N GLY A 211 -0.73 -24.51 -47.93
CA GLY A 211 -1.13 -25.79 -48.56
C GLY A 211 -0.42 -27.00 -47.97
N GLU A 212 0.16 -26.91 -46.82
CA GLU A 212 0.93 -27.97 -46.14
C GLU A 212 0.24 -28.46 -44.84
N PRO A 213 -1.03 -28.93 -44.89
CA PRO A 213 -1.78 -29.31 -43.70
C PRO A 213 -1.17 -30.48 -42.93
N ALA A 214 -0.55 -31.44 -43.67
CA ALA A 214 0.12 -32.60 -43.06
C ALA A 214 1.34 -32.15 -42.22
N GLU A 215 2.06 -31.13 -42.65
CA GLU A 215 3.19 -30.59 -41.91
C GLU A 215 2.75 -29.78 -40.70
N ALA A 216 1.66 -29.03 -40.83
CA ALA A 216 1.04 -28.33 -39.71
C ALA A 216 0.63 -29.29 -38.58
N LEU A 217 0.07 -30.46 -38.90
CA LEU A 217 -0.32 -31.48 -37.92
C LEU A 217 0.89 -32.19 -37.29
N ARG A 218 1.91 -32.52 -38.08
CA ARG A 218 3.16 -33.06 -37.53
C ARG A 218 3.84 -32.06 -36.57
N TYR A 219 3.78 -30.80 -36.94
CA TYR A 219 4.32 -29.73 -36.08
C TYR A 219 3.55 -29.61 -34.77
N HIS A 220 2.21 -29.70 -34.79
CA HIS A 220 1.36 -29.75 -33.61
C HIS A 220 1.79 -30.90 -32.68
N GLU A 221 1.85 -32.15 -33.19
CA GLU A 221 2.25 -33.32 -32.39
C GLU A 221 3.62 -33.14 -31.72
N SER A 222 4.60 -32.61 -32.47
CA SER A 222 5.91 -32.31 -31.94
C SER A 222 5.90 -31.19 -30.86
N ALA A 223 5.04 -30.20 -31.02
CA ALA A 223 4.92 -29.10 -30.06
C ALA A 223 4.26 -29.55 -28.75
N VAL A 224 3.17 -30.33 -28.87
CA VAL A 224 2.47 -30.96 -27.73
C VAL A 224 3.44 -31.82 -26.93
N ALA A 225 4.22 -32.69 -27.59
CA ALA A 225 5.20 -33.54 -26.94
C ALA A 225 6.25 -32.72 -26.16
N ARG A 226 6.77 -31.63 -26.73
CA ARG A 226 7.74 -30.75 -26.07
C ARG A 226 7.16 -30.01 -24.85
N LEU A 227 5.90 -29.57 -24.93
CA LEU A 227 5.21 -28.92 -23.82
C LEU A 227 4.95 -29.91 -22.69
N ALA A 228 4.52 -31.14 -23.03
CA ALA A 228 4.28 -32.22 -22.08
C ALA A 228 5.56 -32.66 -21.34
N GLU A 229 6.74 -32.68 -22.00
CA GLU A 229 8.03 -32.95 -21.36
C GLU A 229 8.36 -31.93 -20.25
N LEU A 230 7.84 -30.71 -20.34
CA LEU A 230 8.02 -29.66 -19.33
C LEU A 230 6.85 -29.60 -18.31
N GLY A 231 5.87 -30.51 -18.42
CA GLY A 231 4.72 -30.56 -17.53
C GLY A 231 3.63 -29.52 -17.83
N PHE A 232 3.60 -28.99 -19.06
CA PHE A 232 2.54 -28.10 -19.52
C PHE A 232 1.53 -28.86 -20.36
N ASP A 233 0.26 -28.74 -20.02
CA ASP A 233 -0.84 -29.19 -20.87
C ASP A 233 -1.12 -28.14 -21.96
N THR A 234 -1.46 -28.59 -23.16
CA THR A 234 -1.87 -27.70 -24.26
C THR A 234 -3.26 -27.13 -24.01
N THR A 235 -3.52 -25.94 -24.52
CA THR A 235 -4.85 -25.32 -24.45
C THR A 235 -5.77 -25.91 -25.52
N ASP A 236 -7.07 -25.88 -25.26
CA ASP A 236 -8.11 -26.31 -26.20
C ASP A 236 -7.99 -25.62 -27.59
N ASP A 237 -7.43 -24.38 -27.63
CA ASP A 237 -7.24 -23.59 -28.86
C ASP A 237 -6.31 -24.28 -29.92
N LEU A 238 -5.23 -24.95 -29.48
CA LEU A 238 -4.31 -25.65 -30.37
C LEU A 238 -4.92 -26.95 -30.90
N ASP A 239 -5.62 -27.66 -30.05
CA ASP A 239 -6.29 -28.91 -30.41
C ASP A 239 -7.50 -28.67 -31.34
N ASP A 240 -8.22 -27.55 -31.12
CA ASP A 240 -9.28 -27.09 -32.00
C ASP A 240 -8.73 -26.69 -33.38
N LEU A 241 -7.58 -26.02 -33.42
CA LEU A 241 -6.90 -25.70 -34.70
C LEU A 241 -6.47 -26.97 -35.42
N ALA A 242 -5.86 -27.94 -34.75
CA ALA A 242 -5.48 -29.22 -35.32
C ALA A 242 -6.70 -30.01 -35.83
N THR A 243 -7.81 -29.97 -35.12
CA THR A 243 -9.06 -30.59 -35.50
C THR A 243 -9.64 -29.96 -36.77
N ARG A 244 -9.64 -28.63 -36.87
CA ARG A 244 -10.06 -27.90 -38.08
C ARG A 244 -9.19 -28.24 -39.30
N ILE A 245 -7.88 -28.36 -39.11
CA ILE A 245 -6.94 -28.77 -40.16
C ILE A 245 -7.23 -30.19 -40.63
N ARG A 246 -7.51 -31.13 -39.70
CA ARG A 246 -7.86 -32.54 -40.05
C ARG A 246 -9.16 -32.67 -40.83
N GLN A 247 -10.15 -31.82 -40.52
CA GLN A 247 -11.47 -31.85 -41.17
C GLN A 247 -11.46 -31.28 -42.60
N GLY A 248 -10.30 -30.84 -43.12
CA GLY A 248 -10.15 -30.33 -44.46
C GLY A 248 -10.88 -29.02 -44.72
N GLY A 249 -11.12 -28.23 -43.69
CA GLY A 249 -11.71 -26.88 -43.80
C GLY A 249 -10.88 -26.06 -44.80
N VAL A 250 -11.51 -25.46 -45.79
CA VAL A 250 -10.84 -24.60 -46.77
C VAL A 250 -10.31 -23.41 -45.97
N ALA A 251 -9.01 -23.14 -46.06
CA ALA A 251 -8.42 -21.92 -45.54
C ALA A 251 -9.01 -20.73 -46.34
N SER A 252 -10.09 -20.16 -45.84
CA SER A 252 -10.78 -19.06 -46.50
C SER A 252 -9.83 -17.88 -46.72
N ALA A 253 -9.71 -17.42 -47.92
CA ALA A 253 -8.83 -16.35 -48.37
C ALA A 253 -9.45 -14.94 -48.20
N ALA A 254 -10.53 -14.81 -47.46
CA ALA A 254 -11.06 -13.53 -47.05
C ALA A 254 -11.20 -13.53 -45.51
N PRO A 255 -10.76 -12.48 -44.80
CA PRO A 255 -11.29 -12.27 -43.47
C PRO A 255 -12.81 -12.19 -43.67
N PRO A 256 -13.63 -12.94 -42.92
CA PRO A 256 -15.03 -12.61 -42.87
C PRO A 256 -15.10 -11.15 -42.46
N ALA A 257 -15.98 -10.40 -43.12
CA ALA A 257 -16.42 -9.11 -42.60
C ALA A 257 -16.64 -9.30 -41.07
N PRO A 258 -16.29 -8.33 -40.20
CA PRO A 258 -16.35 -8.53 -38.77
C PRO A 258 -17.74 -9.08 -38.47
N VAL A 259 -17.80 -10.37 -38.24
CA VAL A 259 -18.94 -10.98 -37.57
C VAL A 259 -18.81 -10.33 -36.18
N VAL A 260 -19.76 -9.45 -35.87
CA VAL A 260 -20.04 -8.97 -34.56
C VAL A 260 -20.39 -10.18 -33.70
N GLY A 261 -19.41 -10.92 -33.26
CA GLY A 261 -19.49 -12.17 -32.50
C GLY A 261 -18.34 -12.21 -31.52
N THR A 262 -18.63 -11.79 -30.32
CA THR A 262 -18.09 -12.12 -29.00
C THR A 262 -16.73 -12.84 -28.98
N ARG A 263 -15.65 -12.14 -29.24
CA ARG A 263 -14.34 -12.56 -28.80
C ARG A 263 -14.01 -11.80 -27.54
N LEU A 264 -14.54 -12.27 -26.38
CA LEU A 264 -14.15 -11.77 -25.08
C LEU A 264 -12.65 -12.04 -24.90
N PRO A 265 -11.87 -11.06 -24.44
CA PRO A 265 -10.52 -11.32 -23.96
C PRO A 265 -10.54 -12.39 -22.87
N PRO A 266 -9.49 -13.22 -22.73
CA PRO A 266 -9.47 -14.31 -21.75
C PRO A 266 -9.64 -13.73 -20.34
N ALA A 267 -10.56 -14.32 -19.56
CA ALA A 267 -10.75 -13.99 -18.17
C ALA A 267 -9.61 -14.59 -17.35
N ARG A 268 -9.08 -13.81 -16.40
CA ARG A 268 -8.12 -14.29 -15.41
C ARG A 268 -8.85 -14.70 -14.16
N THR A 269 -8.30 -15.68 -13.44
CA THR A 269 -8.77 -16.02 -12.09
C THR A 269 -8.60 -14.82 -11.19
N LEU A 270 -9.69 -14.37 -10.56
CA LEU A 270 -9.69 -13.28 -9.61
C LEU A 270 -9.50 -13.81 -8.20
N VAL A 271 -8.67 -13.14 -7.43
CA VAL A 271 -8.45 -13.45 -6.01
C VAL A 271 -9.24 -12.43 -5.17
N GLY A 272 -10.08 -12.93 -4.25
CA GLY A 272 -10.79 -12.12 -3.27
C GLY A 272 -11.86 -11.15 -3.82
N ARG A 273 -12.42 -11.43 -5.01
CA ARG A 273 -13.42 -10.56 -5.67
C ARG A 273 -14.82 -11.18 -5.79
N ASP A 274 -15.10 -12.26 -5.06
CA ASP A 274 -16.41 -12.93 -5.13
C ASP A 274 -17.55 -12.04 -4.66
N ALA A 275 -17.35 -11.30 -3.57
CA ALA A 275 -18.35 -10.34 -3.08
C ALA A 275 -18.59 -9.21 -4.08
N ASP A 276 -17.53 -8.71 -4.72
CA ASP A 276 -17.62 -7.67 -5.75
C ASP A 276 -18.37 -8.19 -6.96
N ARG A 277 -18.08 -9.42 -7.42
CA ARG A 277 -18.81 -10.08 -8.50
C ARG A 277 -20.30 -10.20 -8.18
N GLN A 278 -20.64 -10.64 -6.97
CA GLN A 278 -22.04 -10.72 -6.53
C GLN A 278 -22.74 -9.36 -6.50
N ARG A 279 -22.03 -8.32 -6.10
CA ARG A 279 -22.58 -6.93 -6.15
C ARG A 279 -22.87 -6.50 -7.58
N VAL A 280 -21.94 -6.76 -8.50
CA VAL A 280 -22.12 -6.44 -9.93
C VAL A 280 -23.32 -7.22 -10.50
N ASP A 281 -23.37 -8.54 -10.29
CA ASP A 281 -24.48 -9.39 -10.74
C ASP A 281 -25.82 -8.92 -10.21
N THR A 282 -25.87 -8.51 -8.95
CA THR A 282 -27.07 -7.98 -8.31
C THR A 282 -27.48 -6.62 -8.91
N SER A 283 -26.51 -5.74 -9.17
CA SER A 283 -26.78 -4.43 -9.78
C SER A 283 -27.23 -4.57 -11.23
N LEU A 284 -26.65 -5.48 -12.01
CA LEU A 284 -27.07 -5.75 -13.39
C LEU A 284 -28.51 -6.29 -13.48
N ARG A 285 -28.95 -7.06 -12.47
CA ARG A 285 -30.34 -7.53 -12.41
C ARG A 285 -31.33 -6.41 -12.04
N ARG A 286 -30.89 -5.42 -11.28
CA ARG A 286 -31.74 -4.30 -10.80
C ARG A 286 -31.89 -3.17 -11.81
N GLY A 287 -30.76 -2.79 -12.46
CA GLY A 287 -30.70 -1.54 -13.20
C GLY A 287 -30.26 -1.64 -14.67
N ARG A 288 -29.79 -2.79 -15.15
CA ARG A 288 -29.30 -3.03 -16.52
C ARG A 288 -28.14 -2.14 -17.02
N LEU A 289 -27.90 -0.98 -16.38
CA LEU A 289 -26.76 -0.08 -16.65
C LEU A 289 -25.91 -0.01 -15.39
N VAL A 290 -24.72 -0.62 -15.43
CA VAL A 290 -23.79 -0.67 -14.29
C VAL A 290 -22.45 -0.14 -14.71
N THR A 291 -21.91 0.77 -13.92
CA THR A 291 -20.56 1.31 -14.09
C THR A 291 -19.67 0.85 -12.94
N LEU A 292 -18.60 0.12 -13.28
CA LEU A 292 -17.53 -0.23 -12.35
C LEU A 292 -16.56 0.92 -12.25
N THR A 293 -16.46 1.54 -11.07
CA THR A 293 -15.51 2.62 -10.82
C THR A 293 -14.43 2.20 -9.83
N GLY A 294 -13.32 2.91 -9.82
CA GLY A 294 -12.22 2.65 -8.88
C GLY A 294 -10.86 3.08 -9.44
N PRO A 295 -9.82 3.08 -8.58
CA PRO A 295 -8.49 3.54 -8.97
C PRO A 295 -7.89 2.74 -10.12
N GLY A 296 -6.88 3.32 -10.78
CA GLY A 296 -6.10 2.63 -11.81
C GLY A 296 -5.43 1.36 -11.24
N GLY A 297 -5.51 0.25 -11.96
CA GLY A 297 -4.91 -1.01 -11.53
C GLY A 297 -5.67 -1.79 -10.45
N VAL A 298 -6.89 -1.38 -10.07
CA VAL A 298 -7.72 -2.08 -9.07
C VAL A 298 -8.40 -3.35 -9.59
N GLY A 299 -8.39 -3.57 -10.93
CA GLY A 299 -8.94 -4.78 -11.55
C GLY A 299 -10.35 -4.63 -12.13
N LYS A 300 -10.81 -3.42 -12.49
CA LYS A 300 -12.12 -3.16 -13.12
C LYS A 300 -12.35 -4.00 -14.36
N THR A 301 -11.44 -3.91 -15.34
CA THR A 301 -11.48 -4.69 -16.59
C THR A 301 -11.50 -6.20 -16.33
N SER A 302 -10.66 -6.66 -15.37
CA SER A 302 -10.61 -8.09 -15.05
C SER A 302 -11.93 -8.59 -14.47
N LEU A 303 -12.57 -7.82 -13.58
CA LEU A 303 -13.88 -8.17 -13.04
C LEU A 303 -14.98 -8.11 -14.11
N ALA A 304 -14.98 -7.09 -14.98
CA ALA A 304 -15.93 -6.97 -16.08
C ALA A 304 -15.83 -8.17 -17.03
N LEU A 305 -14.61 -8.63 -17.35
CA LEU A 305 -14.39 -9.81 -18.19
C LEU A 305 -14.89 -11.10 -17.52
N VAL A 306 -14.67 -11.29 -16.22
CA VAL A 306 -15.20 -12.45 -15.49
C VAL A 306 -16.73 -12.47 -15.50
N VAL A 307 -17.37 -11.32 -15.28
CA VAL A 307 -18.84 -11.18 -15.36
C VAL A 307 -19.33 -11.46 -16.78
N ALA A 308 -18.63 -10.94 -17.80
CA ALA A 308 -18.96 -11.18 -19.20
C ALA A 308 -18.86 -12.66 -19.59
N HIS A 309 -17.80 -13.36 -19.19
CA HIS A 309 -17.64 -14.79 -19.40
C HIS A 309 -18.71 -15.61 -18.70
N ALA A 310 -19.08 -15.25 -17.45
CA ALA A 310 -20.18 -15.88 -16.73
C ALA A 310 -21.53 -15.67 -17.44
N ALA A 311 -21.78 -14.48 -18.01
CA ALA A 311 -22.99 -14.21 -18.77
C ALA A 311 -23.10 -15.07 -20.05
N VAL A 312 -21.98 -15.38 -20.68
CA VAL A 312 -21.93 -16.30 -21.83
C VAL A 312 -22.17 -17.74 -21.36
N ALA A 313 -21.48 -18.20 -20.32
CA ALA A 313 -21.51 -19.58 -19.86
C ALA A 313 -22.84 -19.96 -19.19
N ASP A 314 -23.30 -19.12 -18.24
CA ASP A 314 -24.43 -19.47 -17.37
C ASP A 314 -25.79 -19.06 -17.96
N HIS A 315 -25.81 -18.03 -18.83
CA HIS A 315 -27.06 -17.44 -19.33
C HIS A 315 -27.24 -17.51 -20.85
N HIS A 316 -26.28 -18.06 -21.57
CA HIS A 316 -26.27 -18.13 -23.04
C HIS A 316 -26.54 -16.76 -23.69
N ARG A 317 -26.11 -15.68 -23.07
CA ARG A 317 -26.29 -14.32 -23.57
C ARG A 317 -25.21 -14.02 -24.61
N ALA A 318 -25.59 -13.39 -25.70
CA ALA A 318 -24.62 -12.75 -26.58
C ALA A 318 -23.97 -11.55 -25.85
N VAL A 319 -22.65 -11.55 -25.73
CA VAL A 319 -21.90 -10.47 -25.09
C VAL A 319 -21.03 -9.78 -26.13
N GLN A 320 -21.12 -8.47 -26.23
CA GLN A 320 -20.26 -7.65 -27.05
C GLN A 320 -19.29 -6.88 -26.13
N TYR A 321 -18.01 -6.99 -26.41
CA TYR A 321 -16.95 -6.26 -25.68
C TYR A 321 -16.32 -5.21 -26.58
N VAL A 322 -16.23 -3.98 -26.09
CA VAL A 322 -15.62 -2.84 -26.77
C VAL A 322 -14.61 -2.18 -25.82
N ASP A 323 -13.35 -2.16 -26.22
CA ASP A 323 -12.30 -1.43 -25.52
C ASP A 323 -12.18 -0.02 -26.14
N LEU A 324 -12.39 1.01 -25.33
CA LEU A 324 -12.43 2.41 -25.76
C LEU A 324 -11.09 3.15 -25.52
N VAL A 325 -10.04 2.42 -25.21
CA VAL A 325 -8.70 2.96 -24.85
C VAL A 325 -8.14 3.92 -25.92
N ASP A 326 -8.23 3.56 -27.17
CA ASP A 326 -7.64 4.28 -28.31
C ASP A 326 -8.71 5.09 -29.07
N ALA A 327 -9.92 5.21 -28.53
CA ALA A 327 -11.00 5.92 -29.17
C ALA A 327 -10.87 7.42 -28.88
N GLU A 328 -10.63 8.23 -29.94
CA GLU A 328 -10.94 9.65 -29.88
C GLU A 328 -12.45 9.82 -29.65
N THR A 329 -12.86 10.88 -28.95
CA THR A 329 -14.28 11.12 -28.59
C THR A 329 -15.21 10.99 -29.80
N ASP A 330 -14.84 11.53 -30.96
CA ASP A 330 -15.59 11.45 -32.22
C ASP A 330 -15.65 10.02 -32.80
N ALA A 331 -14.63 9.21 -32.52
CA ALA A 331 -14.60 7.80 -32.94
C ALA A 331 -15.47 6.92 -32.04
N ALA A 332 -15.49 7.22 -30.74
CA ALA A 332 -16.36 6.53 -29.79
C ALA A 332 -17.84 6.88 -30.05
N GLU A 333 -18.13 8.14 -30.32
CA GLU A 333 -19.47 8.56 -30.68
C GLU A 333 -19.94 7.85 -31.97
N ARG A 334 -19.04 7.65 -32.94
CA ARG A 334 -19.34 6.89 -34.17
C ARG A 334 -19.58 5.42 -33.86
N VAL A 335 -18.75 4.78 -33.05
CA VAL A 335 -18.96 3.39 -32.62
C VAL A 335 -20.29 3.22 -31.88
N LEU A 336 -20.61 4.16 -31.01
CA LEU A 336 -21.89 4.18 -30.31
C LEU A 336 -23.05 4.50 -31.27
N ALA A 337 -22.84 5.40 -32.22
CA ALA A 337 -23.81 5.72 -33.26
C ALA A 337 -24.04 4.55 -34.22
N ASP A 338 -22.99 3.79 -34.57
CA ASP A 338 -23.09 2.56 -35.37
C ASP A 338 -23.85 1.47 -34.61
N LEU A 339 -23.64 1.34 -33.30
CA LEU A 339 -24.43 0.47 -32.41
C LEU A 339 -25.90 0.93 -32.30
N LEU A 340 -26.14 2.23 -32.47
CA LEU A 340 -27.50 2.82 -32.51
C LEU A 340 -28.14 2.74 -33.90
N ALA A 341 -27.36 2.64 -34.98
CA ALA A 341 -27.83 2.71 -36.38
C ALA A 341 -28.18 1.32 -36.97
N ASP A 342 -27.70 0.24 -36.37
CA ASP A 342 -28.02 -1.09 -36.84
C ASP A 342 -29.50 -1.39 -36.64
N GLU A 343 -30.31 -1.17 -37.69
CA GLU A 343 -31.57 -1.84 -37.81
C GLU A 343 -31.27 -3.38 -37.84
N PRO A 344 -31.98 -4.19 -37.04
CA PRO A 344 -31.71 -5.62 -36.91
C PRO A 344 -31.98 -6.34 -38.25
N THR A 345 -31.02 -6.34 -39.11
CA THR A 345 -31.02 -7.23 -40.27
C THR A 345 -30.57 -8.62 -39.81
N GLY A 346 -31.54 -9.42 -39.32
CA GLY A 346 -31.40 -10.83 -39.09
C GLY A 346 -30.79 -11.27 -37.79
N ASP A 347 -31.63 -11.80 -36.88
CA ASP A 347 -31.32 -12.71 -35.76
C ASP A 347 -30.49 -12.21 -34.58
N THR A 348 -30.21 -10.94 -34.43
CA THR A 348 -29.52 -10.30 -33.30
C THR A 348 -30.44 -9.83 -32.19
N THR A 349 -31.70 -10.16 -32.19
CA THR A 349 -32.72 -9.73 -31.17
C THR A 349 -32.78 -10.64 -29.93
N ARG A 350 -31.71 -11.40 -29.59
CA ARG A 350 -31.59 -12.04 -28.29
C ARG A 350 -30.97 -11.07 -27.31
N ALA A 351 -31.68 -10.81 -26.21
CA ALA A 351 -31.22 -10.02 -25.07
C ALA A 351 -29.72 -10.20 -24.82
N GLY A 352 -28.94 -9.18 -25.12
CA GLY A 352 -27.51 -9.22 -25.10
C GLY A 352 -26.93 -8.44 -23.90
N MET A 353 -25.63 -8.56 -23.75
CA MET A 353 -24.84 -7.76 -22.82
C MET A 353 -23.78 -6.98 -23.60
N LEU A 354 -23.67 -5.67 -23.36
CA LEU A 354 -22.64 -4.81 -23.89
C LEU A 354 -21.66 -4.48 -22.77
N VAL A 355 -20.39 -4.73 -23.00
CA VAL A 355 -19.29 -4.34 -22.07
C VAL A 355 -18.47 -3.27 -22.75
N LEU A 356 -18.42 -2.09 -22.13
CA LEU A 356 -17.63 -0.95 -22.58
C LEU A 356 -16.49 -0.74 -21.58
N ASP A 357 -15.28 -1.01 -22.02
CA ASP A 357 -14.11 -0.90 -21.16
C ASP A 357 -13.37 0.43 -21.39
N ASN A 358 -12.88 1.05 -20.29
CA ASN A 358 -12.15 2.31 -20.31
C ASN A 358 -12.95 3.52 -20.79
N PHE A 359 -14.18 3.64 -20.38
CA PHE A 359 -15.09 4.70 -20.79
C PHE A 359 -14.67 6.11 -20.34
N GLU A 360 -13.77 6.23 -19.38
CA GLU A 360 -13.22 7.51 -18.91
C GLU A 360 -12.63 8.39 -20.02
N HIS A 361 -12.26 7.82 -21.15
CA HIS A 361 -11.76 8.57 -22.31
C HIS A 361 -12.83 9.35 -23.08
N VAL A 362 -14.05 8.88 -22.95
CA VAL A 362 -15.18 9.33 -23.78
C VAL A 362 -16.40 9.68 -22.92
N LEU A 363 -16.16 10.23 -21.72
CA LEU A 363 -17.25 10.62 -20.81
C LEU A 363 -18.24 11.60 -21.44
N ALA A 364 -17.81 12.40 -22.41
CA ALA A 364 -18.69 13.27 -23.20
C ALA A 364 -19.76 12.49 -23.97
N ALA A 365 -19.53 11.21 -24.29
CA ALA A 365 -20.49 10.32 -24.96
C ALA A 365 -21.52 9.67 -24.01
N SER A 366 -21.53 10.02 -22.70
CA SER A 366 -22.50 9.49 -21.73
C SER A 366 -23.98 9.67 -22.16
N PRO A 367 -24.39 10.77 -22.80
CA PRO A 367 -25.76 10.91 -23.30
C PRO A 367 -26.14 9.84 -24.33
N ALA A 368 -25.19 9.35 -25.14
CA ALA A 368 -25.44 8.29 -26.12
C ALA A 368 -25.70 6.94 -25.41
N ILE A 369 -25.06 6.69 -24.27
CA ILE A 369 -25.33 5.52 -23.43
C ILE A 369 -26.74 5.58 -22.83
N ALA A 370 -27.20 6.75 -22.38
CA ALA A 370 -28.57 6.92 -21.91
C ALA A 370 -29.58 6.59 -23.03
N ALA A 371 -29.34 7.11 -24.21
CA ALA A 371 -30.20 6.85 -25.40
C ALA A 371 -30.21 5.36 -25.78
N LEU A 372 -29.04 4.70 -25.75
CA LEU A 372 -28.91 3.27 -26.02
C LEU A 372 -29.68 2.43 -24.97
N HIS A 373 -29.56 2.78 -23.71
CA HIS A 373 -30.24 2.11 -22.59
C HIS A 373 -31.78 2.24 -22.67
N GLU A 374 -32.28 3.40 -23.10
CA GLU A 374 -33.73 3.65 -23.29
C GLU A 374 -34.25 2.93 -24.54
N ARG A 375 -33.51 2.94 -25.64
CA ARG A 375 -33.93 2.35 -26.92
C ARG A 375 -33.97 0.81 -26.87
N HIS A 376 -33.09 0.19 -26.08
CA HIS A 376 -32.95 -1.27 -26.00
C HIS A 376 -33.26 -1.79 -24.60
N PRO A 377 -34.54 -2.03 -24.24
CA PRO A 377 -34.97 -2.42 -22.90
C PRO A 377 -34.45 -3.79 -22.46
N ASP A 378 -34.05 -4.64 -23.41
CA ASP A 378 -33.49 -5.98 -23.14
C ASP A 378 -31.95 -6.01 -23.07
N LEU A 379 -31.28 -4.89 -23.40
CA LEU A 379 -29.83 -4.78 -23.36
C LEU A 379 -29.33 -4.50 -21.93
N THR A 380 -28.36 -5.27 -21.50
CA THR A 380 -27.61 -5.03 -20.26
C THR A 380 -26.28 -4.38 -20.60
N ILE A 381 -25.94 -3.27 -19.96
CA ILE A 381 -24.72 -2.50 -20.23
C ILE A 381 -23.84 -2.53 -18.98
N LEU A 382 -22.61 -3.02 -19.14
CA LEU A 382 -21.57 -2.99 -18.11
C LEU A 382 -20.42 -2.11 -18.59
N ILE A 383 -20.11 -1.10 -17.81
CA ILE A 383 -19.08 -0.11 -18.15
C ILE A 383 -17.97 -0.16 -17.13
N THR A 384 -16.72 -0.08 -17.55
CA THR A 384 -15.61 0.23 -16.66
C THR A 384 -15.17 1.66 -16.91
N SER A 385 -15.01 2.41 -15.84
CA SER A 385 -14.59 3.81 -15.90
C SER A 385 -13.88 4.19 -14.59
N ARG A 386 -13.10 5.25 -14.61
CA ARG A 386 -12.55 5.84 -13.37
C ARG A 386 -13.55 6.76 -12.70
N ALA A 387 -14.43 7.38 -13.47
CA ALA A 387 -15.48 8.25 -12.97
C ALA A 387 -16.85 7.69 -13.33
N PRO A 388 -17.91 7.97 -12.54
CA PRO A 388 -19.27 7.66 -12.91
C PRO A 388 -19.72 8.51 -14.11
N LEU A 389 -20.64 7.96 -14.92
CA LEU A 389 -21.21 8.64 -16.06
C LEU A 389 -22.23 9.73 -15.67
N ARG A 390 -22.68 9.71 -14.42
CA ARG A 390 -23.70 10.62 -13.85
C ARG A 390 -25.05 10.56 -14.57
N LEU A 391 -25.45 9.36 -15.00
CA LEU A 391 -26.74 9.10 -15.62
C LEU A 391 -27.79 8.66 -14.57
N ALA A 392 -29.03 9.07 -14.75
CA ALA A 392 -30.10 8.75 -13.77
C ALA A 392 -30.37 7.23 -13.64
N ALA A 393 -30.18 6.45 -14.70
CA ALA A 393 -30.35 5.00 -14.70
C ALA A 393 -29.09 4.24 -14.27
N GLU A 394 -27.96 4.92 -14.07
CA GLU A 394 -26.68 4.32 -13.74
C GLU A 394 -26.65 3.75 -12.33
N GLN A 395 -26.15 2.52 -12.21
CA GLN A 395 -25.77 1.95 -10.92
C GLN A 395 -24.25 1.88 -10.83
N VAL A 396 -23.68 2.64 -9.90
CA VAL A 396 -22.24 2.70 -9.71
C VAL A 396 -21.82 1.65 -8.69
N VAL A 397 -20.88 0.77 -9.10
CA VAL A 397 -20.23 -0.20 -8.22
C VAL A 397 -18.77 0.22 -8.06
N VAL A 398 -18.42 0.70 -6.89
CA VAL A 398 -17.05 1.11 -6.57
C VAL A 398 -16.23 -0.10 -6.18
N LEU A 399 -15.11 -0.31 -6.88
CA LEU A 399 -14.10 -1.31 -6.53
C LEU A 399 -13.02 -0.67 -5.64
N ALA A 400 -12.91 -1.18 -4.42
CA ALA A 400 -11.83 -0.84 -3.51
C ALA A 400 -10.56 -1.67 -3.81
N PRO A 401 -9.36 -1.25 -3.40
CA PRO A 401 -8.19 -2.12 -3.31
C PRO A 401 -8.50 -3.42 -2.55
N LEU A 402 -7.66 -4.44 -2.72
CA LEU A 402 -7.83 -5.70 -1.98
C LEU A 402 -7.52 -5.50 -0.50
N ASP A 403 -8.29 -6.19 0.35
CA ASP A 403 -8.05 -6.16 1.78
C ASP A 403 -6.68 -6.77 2.11
N VAL A 404 -5.91 -6.01 2.86
CA VAL A 404 -4.57 -6.41 3.31
C VAL A 404 -4.63 -7.20 4.62
N VAL A 405 -5.69 -6.99 5.41
CA VAL A 405 -5.95 -7.70 6.66
C VAL A 405 -7.27 -8.42 6.54
N ALA A 406 -7.31 -9.71 6.83
CA ALA A 406 -8.55 -10.50 6.82
C ALA A 406 -8.81 -11.04 8.23
N PRO A 407 -9.76 -10.46 8.98
CA PRO A 407 -10.02 -10.87 10.37
C PRO A 407 -10.56 -12.30 10.51
N ALA A 408 -11.11 -12.88 9.45
CA ALA A 408 -11.81 -14.18 9.50
C ALA A 408 -11.26 -15.24 8.53
N ALA A 409 -10.24 -14.92 7.73
CA ALA A 409 -9.65 -15.87 6.77
C ALA A 409 -8.17 -16.11 7.09
N PRO A 410 -7.62 -17.30 6.79
CA PRO A 410 -6.22 -17.62 7.05
C PRO A 410 -5.24 -16.73 6.29
N LEU A 411 -5.66 -16.15 5.15
CA LEU A 411 -4.88 -15.19 4.36
C LEU A 411 -5.81 -14.10 3.83
N SER A 412 -5.32 -12.86 3.81
CA SER A 412 -6.04 -11.77 3.14
C SER A 412 -5.93 -11.90 1.62
N PRO A 413 -6.91 -11.39 0.85
CA PRO A 413 -6.88 -11.42 -0.61
C PRO A 413 -5.61 -10.80 -1.22
N ALA A 414 -5.12 -9.71 -0.64
CA ALA A 414 -3.88 -9.07 -1.10
C ALA A 414 -2.65 -9.96 -0.91
N VAL A 415 -2.54 -10.62 0.26
CA VAL A 415 -1.45 -11.56 0.57
C VAL A 415 -1.53 -12.80 -0.31
N GLU A 416 -2.73 -13.34 -0.52
CA GLU A 416 -2.93 -14.49 -1.41
C GLU A 416 -2.53 -14.17 -2.84
N LEU A 417 -2.93 -13.02 -3.38
CA LEU A 417 -2.52 -12.56 -4.71
C LEU A 417 -0.99 -12.43 -4.80
N PHE A 418 -0.37 -11.80 -3.80
CA PHE A 418 1.09 -11.62 -3.78
C PHE A 418 1.83 -12.96 -3.83
N LEU A 419 1.43 -13.92 -2.96
CA LEU A 419 2.06 -15.25 -2.91
C LEU A 419 1.87 -16.01 -4.23
N THR A 420 0.68 -15.91 -4.84
CA THR A 420 0.39 -16.55 -6.13
C THR A 420 1.27 -15.97 -7.23
N ARG A 421 1.37 -14.63 -7.33
CA ARG A 421 2.21 -13.96 -8.33
C ARG A 421 3.70 -14.18 -8.12
N ALA A 422 4.14 -14.26 -6.86
CA ALA A 422 5.52 -14.62 -6.52
C ALA A 422 5.88 -16.03 -7.00
N ALA A 423 4.98 -17.00 -6.80
CA ALA A 423 5.15 -18.37 -7.29
C ALA A 423 5.17 -18.43 -8.83
N GLU A 424 4.25 -17.75 -9.51
CA GLU A 424 4.22 -17.63 -10.97
C GLU A 424 5.49 -16.96 -11.53
N ALA A 425 6.07 -16.00 -10.78
CA ALA A 425 7.34 -15.36 -11.14
C ALA A 425 8.58 -16.23 -10.84
N GLY A 426 8.39 -17.45 -10.32
CA GLY A 426 9.48 -18.39 -10.02
C GLY A 426 10.18 -18.14 -8.68
N THR A 427 9.58 -17.39 -7.77
CA THR A 427 10.06 -17.11 -6.41
C THR A 427 9.01 -17.48 -5.36
N PRO A 428 8.68 -18.77 -5.20
CA PRO A 428 7.70 -19.18 -4.20
C PRO A 428 8.22 -18.86 -2.79
N LEU A 429 7.37 -18.25 -1.98
CA LEU A 429 7.68 -17.89 -0.60
C LEU A 429 7.13 -18.94 0.38
N ALA A 430 7.89 -19.24 1.43
CA ALA A 430 7.42 -20.11 2.50
C ALA A 430 6.31 -19.41 3.30
N ARG A 431 5.24 -20.14 3.63
CA ARG A 431 4.11 -19.59 4.39
C ARG A 431 4.37 -19.64 5.91
N THR A 432 5.52 -19.07 6.35
CA THR A 432 5.81 -18.89 7.77
C THR A 432 5.18 -17.60 8.28
N GLU A 433 4.91 -17.50 9.57
CA GLU A 433 4.33 -16.30 10.19
C GLU A 433 5.16 -15.04 9.86
N ALA A 434 6.48 -15.10 10.05
CA ALA A 434 7.39 -14.00 9.73
C ALA A 434 7.34 -13.59 8.24
N THR A 435 7.24 -14.57 7.33
CA THR A 435 7.10 -14.27 5.89
C THR A 435 5.74 -13.64 5.58
N LEU A 436 4.68 -14.13 6.19
CA LEU A 436 3.32 -13.60 6.01
C LEU A 436 3.21 -12.16 6.54
N GLU A 437 3.82 -11.85 7.68
CA GLU A 437 3.92 -10.47 8.19
C GLU A 437 4.63 -9.55 7.20
N GLN A 438 5.76 -9.98 6.67
CA GLN A 438 6.51 -9.22 5.67
C GLN A 438 5.72 -9.02 4.37
N VAL A 439 5.04 -10.04 3.88
CA VAL A 439 4.19 -9.95 2.70
C VAL A 439 2.99 -9.03 2.96
N THR A 440 2.38 -9.13 4.13
CA THR A 440 1.29 -8.23 4.55
C THR A 440 1.76 -6.78 4.56
N GLU A 441 2.95 -6.52 5.06
CA GLU A 441 3.53 -5.19 5.02
C GLU A 441 3.81 -4.72 3.59
N ALA A 442 4.38 -5.58 2.73
CA ALA A 442 4.57 -5.25 1.32
C ALA A 442 3.25 -4.89 0.63
N CYS A 443 2.19 -5.68 0.85
CA CYS A 443 0.85 -5.39 0.34
C CYS A 443 0.30 -4.05 0.87
N ARG A 444 0.55 -3.72 2.14
CA ARG A 444 0.15 -2.43 2.73
C ARG A 444 0.91 -1.26 2.13
N LEU A 445 2.20 -1.45 1.85
CA LEU A 445 3.05 -0.43 1.23
C LEU A 445 2.66 -0.14 -0.23
N VAL A 446 1.95 -1.04 -0.90
CA VAL A 446 1.40 -0.85 -2.25
C VAL A 446 -0.12 -0.70 -2.25
N ASP A 447 -0.71 -0.25 -1.12
CA ASP A 447 -2.14 0.07 -0.93
C ASP A 447 -3.11 -1.06 -1.26
N GLY A 448 -2.69 -2.32 -1.31
CA GLY A 448 -3.54 -3.44 -1.72
C GLY A 448 -3.98 -3.39 -3.20
N LEU A 449 -3.37 -2.56 -4.04
CA LEU A 449 -3.70 -2.46 -5.45
C LEU A 449 -3.21 -3.70 -6.22
N PRO A 450 -4.08 -4.47 -6.88
CA PRO A 450 -3.69 -5.68 -7.59
C PRO A 450 -2.51 -5.50 -8.54
N LEU A 451 -2.53 -4.46 -9.37
CA LEU A 451 -1.44 -4.18 -10.30
C LEU A 451 -0.11 -3.91 -9.56
N ALA A 452 -0.15 -3.13 -8.49
CA ALA A 452 1.06 -2.82 -7.72
C ALA A 452 1.57 -4.05 -6.96
N ILE A 453 0.68 -4.92 -6.47
CA ILE A 453 1.02 -6.22 -5.87
C ILE A 453 1.71 -7.14 -6.90
N GLU A 454 1.16 -7.26 -8.12
CA GLU A 454 1.75 -8.05 -9.20
C GLU A 454 3.15 -7.54 -9.57
N LEU A 455 3.30 -6.22 -9.69
CA LEU A 455 4.59 -5.59 -9.98
C LEU A 455 5.61 -5.83 -8.85
N ALA A 456 5.21 -5.68 -7.60
CA ALA A 456 6.06 -5.91 -6.43
C ALA A 456 6.48 -7.39 -6.34
N ALA A 457 5.57 -8.32 -6.52
CA ALA A 457 5.84 -9.76 -6.52
C ALA A 457 6.84 -10.16 -7.62
N ALA A 458 6.74 -9.56 -8.81
CA ALA A 458 7.68 -9.79 -9.91
C ALA A 458 9.12 -9.32 -9.59
N ARG A 459 9.27 -8.39 -8.65
CA ARG A 459 10.58 -7.85 -8.24
C ARG A 459 11.29 -8.68 -7.16
N LEU A 460 10.65 -9.69 -6.60
CA LEU A 460 11.26 -10.57 -5.60
C LEU A 460 12.54 -11.25 -6.09
N ARG A 461 12.62 -11.59 -7.37
CA ARG A 461 13.84 -12.17 -7.96
C ARG A 461 15.04 -11.25 -7.87
N MET A 462 14.81 -9.93 -7.92
CA MET A 462 15.87 -8.92 -7.91
C MET A 462 16.25 -8.51 -6.49
N PHE A 463 15.25 -8.26 -5.62
CA PHE A 463 15.48 -7.64 -4.31
C PHE A 463 15.41 -8.64 -3.14
N GLY A 464 14.82 -9.84 -3.35
CA GLY A 464 14.36 -10.65 -2.23
C GLY A 464 13.24 -9.94 -1.45
N LEU A 465 12.61 -10.60 -0.48
CA LEU A 465 11.50 -10.00 0.26
C LEU A 465 11.95 -8.84 1.18
N HIS A 466 13.09 -9.00 1.83
CA HIS A 466 13.64 -7.98 2.73
C HIS A 466 14.06 -6.72 1.96
N GLY A 467 14.82 -6.87 0.90
CA GLY A 467 15.26 -5.74 0.06
C GLY A 467 14.09 -5.05 -0.65
N LEU A 468 13.04 -5.80 -1.03
CA LEU A 468 11.81 -5.22 -1.56
C LEU A 468 11.13 -4.34 -0.52
N LEU A 469 11.02 -4.80 0.73
CA LEU A 469 10.44 -4.01 1.82
C LEU A 469 11.25 -2.75 2.11
N GLU A 470 12.57 -2.84 2.16
CA GLU A 470 13.43 -1.67 2.31
C GLU A 470 13.20 -0.66 1.18
N ALA A 471 13.20 -1.12 -0.06
CA ALA A 471 12.99 -0.27 -1.22
C ALA A 471 11.57 0.34 -1.29
N LEU A 472 10.55 -0.35 -0.77
CA LEU A 472 9.19 0.17 -0.66
C LEU A 472 8.97 1.10 0.56
N ARG A 473 9.78 0.98 1.61
CA ARG A 473 9.79 1.87 2.78
C ARG A 473 10.55 3.15 2.53
N ASP A 474 11.61 3.06 1.71
CA ASP A 474 12.47 4.17 1.35
C ASP A 474 11.73 5.25 0.56
N ASP A 475 12.32 6.42 0.49
CA ASP A 475 11.72 7.68 0.07
C ASP A 475 10.88 7.57 -1.21
N VAL A 476 9.86 8.41 -1.26
CA VAL A 476 8.78 8.53 -2.23
C VAL A 476 9.25 8.41 -3.72
N GLY A 477 10.50 8.77 -4.04
CA GLY A 477 11.04 8.68 -5.41
C GLY A 477 11.32 7.26 -5.88
N ARG A 478 11.85 6.38 -5.04
CA ARG A 478 12.20 4.99 -5.40
C ARG A 478 11.00 4.06 -5.48
N HIS A 479 9.91 4.41 -4.81
CA HIS A 479 8.70 3.58 -4.77
C HIS A 479 8.15 3.26 -6.17
N LEU A 480 8.07 4.27 -7.05
CA LEU A 480 7.60 4.09 -8.43
C LEU A 480 8.64 3.40 -9.33
N GLU A 481 9.94 3.59 -9.06
CA GLU A 481 11.02 2.90 -9.78
C GLU A 481 11.00 1.39 -9.49
N VAL A 482 10.80 1.02 -8.22
CA VAL A 482 10.66 -0.39 -7.81
C VAL A 482 9.45 -1.04 -8.48
N LEU A 483 8.34 -0.32 -8.63
CA LEU A 483 7.13 -0.76 -9.32
C LEU A 483 7.19 -0.53 -10.85
N GLY A 484 8.35 -0.16 -11.39
CA GLY A 484 8.61 -0.07 -12.83
C GLY A 484 8.96 -1.43 -13.45
N GLY A 485 8.82 -1.58 -14.76
CA GLY A 485 9.21 -2.81 -15.49
C GLY A 485 8.19 -3.94 -15.39
N GLY A 486 6.90 -3.60 -15.41
CA GLY A 486 5.81 -4.56 -15.48
C GLY A 486 5.74 -5.31 -16.82
N ARG A 487 4.71 -6.14 -16.96
CA ARG A 487 4.46 -7.01 -18.13
C ARG A 487 4.48 -6.21 -19.43
N THR A 488 5.19 -6.74 -20.42
CA THR A 488 5.33 -6.13 -21.74
C THR A 488 4.14 -6.43 -22.66
N ASP A 489 3.24 -7.33 -22.27
CA ASP A 489 2.10 -7.83 -23.05
C ASP A 489 0.80 -7.03 -22.84
N GLY A 490 0.81 -6.00 -21.97
CA GLY A 490 -0.33 -5.13 -21.70
C GLY A 490 -0.23 -3.75 -22.34
N PRO A 491 -1.33 -2.96 -22.35
CA PRO A 491 -1.30 -1.55 -22.76
C PRO A 491 -0.21 -0.78 -21.99
N GLU A 492 0.42 0.21 -22.64
CA GLU A 492 1.56 0.96 -22.08
C GLU A 492 1.26 1.57 -20.71
N ARG A 493 0.02 2.00 -20.47
CA ARG A 493 -0.48 2.51 -19.18
C ARG A 493 -0.50 1.46 -18.06
N HIS A 494 -0.58 0.16 -18.38
CA HIS A 494 -0.57 -0.93 -17.39
C HIS A 494 0.81 -1.54 -17.20
N ARG A 495 1.82 -1.05 -17.93
CA ARG A 495 3.19 -1.55 -17.81
C ARG A 495 3.87 -1.10 -16.52
N THR A 496 3.48 0.07 -16.01
CA THR A 496 3.99 0.58 -14.73
C THR A 496 2.88 1.26 -13.96
N ALA A 497 2.97 1.26 -12.64
CA ALA A 497 2.08 2.03 -11.78
C ALA A 497 2.14 3.53 -12.12
N ARG A 498 3.34 4.03 -12.46
CA ARG A 498 3.57 5.42 -12.87
C ARG A 498 2.75 5.81 -14.09
N ASN A 499 2.78 4.99 -15.16
CA ASN A 499 2.04 5.29 -16.38
C ASN A 499 0.53 5.32 -16.17
N ALA A 500 0.02 4.44 -15.31
CA ALA A 500 -1.40 4.41 -14.98
C ALA A 500 -1.84 5.70 -14.24
N ILE A 501 -0.97 6.26 -13.41
CA ILE A 501 -1.27 7.49 -12.66
C ILE A 501 -1.04 8.72 -13.51
N ALA A 502 0.08 8.78 -14.25
CA ALA A 502 0.41 9.87 -15.17
C ALA A 502 -0.74 10.15 -16.13
N TRP A 503 -1.28 9.09 -16.68
CA TRP A 503 -2.41 9.19 -17.58
C TRP A 503 -3.67 9.79 -16.92
N SER A 504 -3.96 9.46 -15.64
CA SER A 504 -5.07 10.08 -14.89
C SER A 504 -4.81 11.55 -14.57
N HIS A 505 -3.56 11.89 -14.30
CA HIS A 505 -3.13 13.27 -14.08
C HIS A 505 -3.33 14.13 -15.31
N ASP A 506 -3.05 13.59 -16.51
CA ASP A 506 -3.16 14.33 -17.77
C ASP A 506 -4.62 14.59 -18.19
N LEU A 507 -5.59 13.88 -17.60
CA LEU A 507 -7.03 14.13 -17.78
C LEU A 507 -7.57 15.28 -16.92
N LEU A 508 -6.83 15.68 -15.87
CA LEU A 508 -7.24 16.75 -14.98
C LEU A 508 -7.06 18.11 -15.61
N ASP A 509 -7.92 19.04 -15.23
CA ASP A 509 -7.69 20.45 -15.50
C ASP A 509 -6.46 21.00 -14.74
N PRO A 510 -5.95 22.18 -15.07
CA PRO A 510 -4.78 22.75 -14.41
C PRO A 510 -4.95 22.91 -12.88
N ALA A 511 -6.14 23.19 -12.37
CA ALA A 511 -6.44 23.34 -10.96
C ALA A 511 -6.36 21.97 -10.26
N GLY A 512 -6.97 20.94 -10.84
CA GLY A 512 -6.91 19.57 -10.36
C GLY A 512 -5.48 19.01 -10.32
N GLN A 513 -4.68 19.27 -11.38
CA GLN A 513 -3.27 18.91 -11.40
C GLN A 513 -2.48 19.59 -10.29
N GLN A 514 -2.74 20.88 -10.04
CA GLN A 514 -2.07 21.65 -8.99
C GLN A 514 -2.45 21.16 -7.59
N VAL A 515 -3.74 20.89 -7.32
CA VAL A 515 -4.21 20.36 -6.04
C VAL A 515 -3.62 18.98 -5.80
N LEU A 516 -3.61 18.10 -6.82
CA LEU A 516 -3.02 16.76 -6.69
C LEU A 516 -1.55 16.83 -6.29
N ARG A 517 -0.74 17.67 -6.97
CA ARG A 517 0.67 17.87 -6.63
C ARG A 517 0.84 18.38 -5.20
N ARG A 518 0.07 19.40 -4.81
CA ARG A 518 0.14 20.01 -3.47
C ARG A 518 -0.32 19.08 -2.36
N MET A 519 -1.27 18.19 -2.62
CA MET A 519 -1.69 17.17 -1.66
C MET A 519 -0.57 16.18 -1.28
N SER A 520 0.48 16.07 -2.06
CA SER A 520 1.61 15.19 -1.75
C SER A 520 2.45 15.63 -0.54
N VAL A 521 2.26 16.83 0.00
CA VAL A 521 2.97 17.25 1.21
C VAL A 521 2.37 16.63 2.48
N PHE A 522 1.13 16.13 2.42
CA PHE A 522 0.49 15.48 3.56
C PHE A 522 1.05 14.07 3.78
N ALA A 523 1.65 13.84 4.93
CA ALA A 523 2.18 12.52 5.32
C ALA A 523 1.09 11.53 5.76
N GLY A 524 -0.14 12.00 5.95
CA GLY A 524 -1.31 11.22 6.32
C GLY A 524 -2.58 11.80 5.73
N ALA A 525 -3.73 11.26 6.12
CA ALA A 525 -5.01 11.83 5.71
C ALA A 525 -5.18 13.24 6.30
N ALA A 526 -5.74 14.15 5.51
CA ALA A 526 -6.02 15.54 5.92
C ALA A 526 -7.51 15.83 5.84
N ASP A 527 -8.04 16.64 6.74
CA ASP A 527 -9.41 17.14 6.63
C ASP A 527 -9.52 18.26 5.58
N LEU A 528 -10.75 18.62 5.21
CA LEU A 528 -10.98 19.63 4.18
C LEU A 528 -10.32 20.98 4.53
N ALA A 529 -10.36 21.39 5.78
CA ALA A 529 -9.76 22.66 6.22
C ALA A 529 -8.24 22.68 6.02
N ALA A 530 -7.57 21.54 6.31
CA ALA A 530 -6.14 21.39 6.05
C ALA A 530 -5.83 21.43 4.55
N VAL A 531 -6.63 20.70 3.73
CA VAL A 531 -6.43 20.68 2.27
C VAL A 531 -6.61 22.08 1.69
N GLN A 532 -7.66 22.81 2.07
CA GLN A 532 -7.89 24.19 1.63
C GLN A 532 -6.73 25.12 2.04
N ALA A 533 -6.34 25.09 3.32
CA ALA A 533 -5.30 25.97 3.85
C ALA A 533 -3.91 25.75 3.20
N VAL A 534 -3.57 24.51 2.88
CA VAL A 534 -2.26 24.15 2.33
C VAL A 534 -2.25 24.24 0.79
N CYS A 535 -3.32 23.80 0.14
CA CYS A 535 -3.36 23.73 -1.31
C CYS A 535 -3.77 25.05 -1.97
N ALA A 536 -4.45 25.97 -1.29
CA ALA A 536 -4.78 27.29 -1.82
C ALA A 536 -3.53 28.18 -1.95
N GLY A 537 -3.68 29.28 -2.71
CA GLY A 537 -2.61 30.24 -3.01
C GLY A 537 -2.01 30.03 -4.39
N ASP A 538 -1.14 30.97 -4.80
CA ASP A 538 -0.49 31.00 -6.10
C ASP A 538 -1.49 30.94 -7.28
N GLY A 539 -2.58 31.73 -7.17
CA GLY A 539 -3.63 31.81 -8.18
C GLY A 539 -4.79 30.83 -8.00
N LEU A 540 -4.75 29.94 -7.01
CA LEU A 540 -5.81 28.98 -6.69
C LEU A 540 -6.58 29.45 -5.44
N ALA A 541 -7.88 29.72 -5.58
CA ALA A 541 -8.73 30.12 -4.46
C ALA A 541 -9.15 28.89 -3.60
N PRO A 542 -9.49 29.08 -2.31
CA PRO A 542 -9.94 27.96 -1.46
C PRO A 542 -11.17 27.21 -2.01
N ASP A 543 -12.08 27.89 -2.71
CA ASP A 543 -13.25 27.26 -3.30
C ASP A 543 -12.87 26.40 -4.53
N ASP A 544 -11.90 26.85 -5.34
CA ASP A 544 -11.38 26.05 -6.47
C ASP A 544 -10.72 24.77 -5.97
N VAL A 545 -10.08 24.81 -4.77
CA VAL A 545 -9.51 23.62 -4.14
C VAL A 545 -10.60 22.58 -3.81
N VAL A 546 -11.79 23.03 -3.38
CA VAL A 546 -12.91 22.12 -3.08
C VAL A 546 -13.43 21.44 -4.33
N GLU A 547 -13.60 22.21 -5.42
CA GLU A 547 -14.05 21.67 -6.70
C GLU A 547 -13.05 20.69 -7.29
N ALA A 548 -11.77 21.05 -7.31
CA ALA A 548 -10.68 20.18 -7.73
C ALA A 548 -10.58 18.91 -6.86
N LEU A 549 -10.73 19.04 -5.55
CA LEU A 549 -10.74 17.88 -4.64
C LEU A 549 -11.90 16.93 -4.94
N ALA A 550 -13.09 17.46 -5.24
CA ALA A 550 -14.25 16.66 -5.61
C ALA A 550 -14.01 15.90 -6.93
N GLU A 551 -13.36 16.54 -7.90
CA GLU A 551 -12.95 15.87 -9.14
C GLU A 551 -11.91 14.77 -8.87
N LEU A 552 -10.86 15.05 -8.08
CA LEU A 552 -9.84 14.08 -7.71
C LEU A 552 -10.44 12.86 -6.97
N VAL A 553 -11.44 13.07 -6.13
CA VAL A 553 -12.19 11.98 -5.48
C VAL A 553 -13.00 11.19 -6.52
N SER A 554 -13.66 11.88 -7.46
CA SER A 554 -14.46 11.21 -8.49
C SER A 554 -13.61 10.35 -9.43
N LEU A 555 -12.36 10.74 -9.68
CA LEU A 555 -11.37 10.00 -10.48
C LEU A 555 -10.56 8.99 -9.66
N HIS A 556 -10.89 8.80 -8.39
CA HIS A 556 -10.19 7.91 -7.46
C HIS A 556 -8.67 8.18 -7.31
N LEU A 557 -8.23 9.41 -7.57
CA LEU A 557 -6.86 9.86 -7.29
C LEU A 557 -6.68 10.25 -5.83
N VAL A 558 -7.75 10.73 -5.21
CA VAL A 558 -7.86 10.98 -3.76
C VAL A 558 -8.89 10.03 -3.18
N THR A 559 -8.57 9.41 -2.05
CA THR A 559 -9.47 8.50 -1.34
C THR A 559 -10.04 9.20 -0.12
N PRO A 560 -11.36 9.38 -0.03
CA PRO A 560 -12.00 9.80 1.20
C PRO A 560 -11.92 8.65 2.21
N VAL A 561 -11.56 8.95 3.45
CA VAL A 561 -11.55 8.03 4.57
C VAL A 561 -12.32 8.65 5.71
N GLU A 562 -13.16 7.87 6.39
CA GLU A 562 -13.80 8.35 7.60
C GLU A 562 -12.80 8.32 8.74
N SER A 563 -12.74 9.43 9.50
CA SER A 563 -12.04 9.40 10.77
C SER A 563 -12.84 8.56 11.75
N PRO A 564 -12.22 8.06 12.82
CA PRO A 564 -12.95 7.38 13.89
C PRO A 564 -14.07 8.22 14.52
N THR A 565 -14.08 9.52 14.29
CA THR A 565 -15.10 10.47 14.74
C THR A 565 -16.18 10.74 13.68
N GLY A 566 -16.18 10.03 12.55
CA GLY A 566 -17.13 10.20 11.45
C GLY A 566 -16.85 11.40 10.55
N ARG A 567 -15.72 12.11 10.73
CA ARG A 567 -15.33 13.24 9.86
C ARG A 567 -14.67 12.74 8.59
N ALA A 568 -15.01 13.32 7.45
CA ALA A 568 -14.36 13.03 6.19
C ALA A 568 -12.91 13.55 6.19
N ARG A 569 -11.99 12.68 5.82
CA ARG A 569 -10.59 13.00 5.59
C ARG A 569 -10.16 12.51 4.21
N PHE A 570 -9.13 13.09 3.65
CA PHE A 570 -8.69 12.84 2.28
C PHE A 570 -7.23 12.40 2.29
N ARG A 571 -6.92 11.33 1.58
CA ARG A 571 -5.54 10.86 1.41
C ARG A 571 -5.26 10.45 -0.02
N LEU A 572 -4.01 10.54 -0.41
CA LEU A 572 -3.49 9.91 -1.61
C LEU A 572 -3.13 8.45 -1.30
N LEU A 573 -3.36 7.56 -2.25
CA LEU A 573 -2.71 6.25 -2.25
C LEU A 573 -1.20 6.44 -2.36
N ARG A 574 -0.40 5.55 -1.78
CA ARG A 574 1.07 5.70 -1.75
C ARG A 574 1.69 5.84 -3.14
N THR A 575 1.20 5.08 -4.09
CA THR A 575 1.63 5.16 -5.49
C THR A 575 1.29 6.52 -6.11
N THR A 576 0.09 7.04 -5.86
CA THR A 576 -0.35 8.37 -6.32
C THR A 576 0.43 9.48 -5.60
N HIS A 577 0.67 9.30 -4.30
CA HIS A 577 1.47 10.22 -3.49
C HIS A 577 2.91 10.32 -4.02
N ALA A 578 3.53 9.19 -4.37
CA ALA A 578 4.86 9.15 -4.95
C ALA A 578 4.93 9.93 -6.26
N PHE A 579 3.97 9.70 -7.16
CA PHE A 579 3.87 10.42 -8.43
C PHE A 579 3.65 11.93 -8.24
N ALA A 580 2.70 12.29 -7.37
CA ALA A 580 2.40 13.70 -7.09
C ALA A 580 3.58 14.43 -6.46
N SER A 581 4.36 13.75 -5.60
CA SER A 581 5.58 14.29 -4.98
C SER A 581 6.71 14.50 -5.99
N GLU A 582 6.86 13.61 -6.99
CA GLU A 582 7.80 13.82 -8.09
C GLU A 582 7.43 15.09 -8.89
N ARG A 583 6.14 15.21 -9.23
CA ARG A 583 5.65 16.40 -9.97
C ARG A 583 5.75 17.68 -9.16
N LEU A 584 5.57 17.63 -7.84
CA LEU A 584 5.75 18.81 -6.99
C LEU A 584 7.22 19.25 -6.91
N ARG A 585 8.17 18.28 -6.91
CA ARG A 585 9.62 18.60 -6.94
C ARG A 585 10.10 19.22 -8.26
N GLU A 586 9.41 18.92 -9.35
CA GLU A 586 9.64 19.57 -10.65
C GLU A 586 9.11 21.02 -10.67
N ASP A 587 8.25 21.38 -9.72
CA ASP A 587 7.63 22.70 -9.58
C ASP A 587 8.45 23.57 -8.60
N GLU A 588 8.79 24.80 -8.95
CA GLU A 588 9.56 25.74 -8.11
C GLU A 588 8.84 26.11 -6.78
N GLY A 589 7.56 25.71 -6.63
CA GLY A 589 6.73 26.01 -5.46
C GLY A 589 6.78 25.01 -4.30
N GLU A 590 7.55 23.90 -4.36
CA GLU A 590 7.55 22.85 -3.33
C GLU A 590 7.78 23.40 -1.93
N ASP A 591 8.79 24.21 -1.74
CA ASP A 591 9.16 24.79 -0.46
C ASP A 591 8.04 25.64 0.16
N THR A 592 7.32 26.38 -0.67
CA THR A 592 6.19 27.21 -0.25
C THR A 592 5.03 26.36 0.26
N VAL A 593 4.70 25.28 -0.45
CA VAL A 593 3.60 24.38 -0.06
C VAL A 593 3.95 23.61 1.21
N ARG A 594 5.18 23.13 1.33
CA ARG A 594 5.67 22.45 2.55
C ARG A 594 5.70 23.40 3.74
N GLY A 595 6.06 24.66 3.52
CA GLY A 595 6.01 25.71 4.54
C GLY A 595 4.58 25.96 5.04
N ARG A 596 3.61 26.12 4.13
CA ARG A 596 2.18 26.26 4.47
C ARG A 596 1.67 25.07 5.27
N HIS A 597 2.04 23.86 4.87
CA HIS A 597 1.71 22.64 5.62
C HIS A 597 2.27 22.68 7.04
N ALA A 598 3.55 23.00 7.19
CA ALA A 598 4.20 23.05 8.51
C ALA A 598 3.60 24.14 9.40
N ASP A 599 3.32 25.31 8.84
CA ASP A 599 2.70 26.43 9.56
C ASP A 599 1.27 26.10 10.02
N PHE A 600 0.49 25.46 9.13
CA PHE A 600 -0.87 25.03 9.44
C PHE A 600 -0.89 24.06 10.63
N TYR A 601 -0.07 23.00 10.59
CA TYR A 601 -0.07 21.99 11.64
C TYR A 601 0.56 22.49 12.94
N ALA A 602 1.54 23.38 12.89
CA ALA A 602 2.05 24.07 14.09
C ALA A 602 0.99 24.98 14.72
N GLY A 603 0.23 25.71 13.91
CA GLY A 603 -0.90 26.51 14.36
C GLY A 603 -2.01 25.67 14.99
N ARG A 604 -2.35 24.55 14.35
CA ARG A 604 -3.37 23.61 14.83
C ARG A 604 -3.00 23.03 16.19
N ALA A 605 -1.77 22.53 16.38
CA ALA A 605 -1.30 22.00 17.66
C ALA A 605 -1.41 23.02 18.80
N ARG A 606 -1.12 24.30 18.52
CA ARG A 606 -1.22 25.39 19.50
C ARG A 606 -2.66 25.69 19.91
N ILE A 607 -3.60 25.70 18.95
CA ILE A 607 -5.02 25.92 19.21
C ILE A 607 -5.58 24.76 20.03
N GLU A 608 -5.28 23.54 19.66
CA GLU A 608 -5.72 22.34 20.37
C GLU A 608 -5.23 22.32 21.83
N LEU A 609 -4.08 22.91 22.10
CA LEU A 609 -3.56 23.07 23.44
C LEU A 609 -4.35 24.12 24.24
N ALA A 610 -4.64 25.26 23.63
CA ALA A 610 -5.32 26.39 24.29
C ALA A 610 -6.77 26.08 24.64
N ASP A 611 -7.48 25.39 23.76
CA ASP A 611 -8.93 25.09 23.92
C ASP A 611 -9.20 23.88 24.82
N GLY A 612 -8.18 23.29 25.42
CA GLY A 612 -8.30 22.08 26.25
C GLY A 612 -8.77 20.88 25.47
N GLY A 613 -8.72 20.95 24.12
CA GLY A 613 -8.99 19.85 23.23
C GLY A 613 -10.19 20.01 22.31
N GLY A 614 -10.25 21.06 21.52
CA GLY A 614 -11.34 21.33 20.57
C GLY A 614 -11.56 20.25 19.49
N LEU A 615 -10.56 19.39 19.20
CA LEU A 615 -10.73 18.19 18.38
C LEU A 615 -10.77 16.95 19.26
N PRO A 616 -11.61 15.98 18.90
CA PRO A 616 -11.57 14.66 19.52
C PRO A 616 -10.17 14.07 19.48
N TRP A 617 -9.78 13.37 20.54
CA TRP A 617 -8.44 12.77 20.68
C TRP A 617 -8.00 11.95 19.44
N LEU A 618 -8.93 11.25 18.83
CA LEU A 618 -8.67 10.43 17.64
C LEU A 618 -8.33 11.25 16.40
N ASP A 619 -8.90 12.44 16.26
CA ASP A 619 -8.55 13.32 15.15
C ASP A 619 -7.13 13.87 15.34
N ARG A 620 -6.70 14.10 16.59
CA ARG A 620 -5.31 14.46 16.90
C ARG A 620 -4.34 13.32 16.55
N VAL A 621 -4.66 12.10 16.91
CA VAL A 621 -3.87 10.91 16.56
C VAL A 621 -3.79 10.75 15.05
N ALA A 622 -4.88 11.00 14.33
CA ALA A 622 -4.91 10.95 12.86
C ALA A 622 -4.02 12.02 12.21
N ASP A 623 -3.79 13.15 12.87
CA ASP A 623 -2.92 14.24 12.39
C ASP A 623 -1.44 14.08 12.77
N LEU A 624 -1.08 13.12 13.63
CA LEU A 624 0.29 12.97 14.11
C LEU A 624 1.33 12.78 13.00
N SER A 625 0.99 12.10 11.91
CA SER A 625 1.90 11.96 10.77
C SER A 625 2.21 13.30 10.11
N ASN A 626 1.20 14.16 9.98
CA ASN A 626 1.37 15.51 9.44
C ASN A 626 2.14 16.42 10.40
N HIS A 627 1.88 16.32 11.70
CA HIS A 627 2.68 17.03 12.71
C HIS A 627 4.15 16.59 12.71
N ALA A 628 4.41 15.29 12.58
CA ALA A 628 5.76 14.76 12.44
C ALA A 628 6.46 15.28 11.19
N ALA A 629 5.76 15.34 10.05
CA ALA A 629 6.27 15.92 8.83
C ALA A 629 6.58 17.41 8.97
N ALA A 630 5.72 18.18 9.63
CA ALA A 630 5.94 19.58 9.96
C ALA A 630 7.18 19.77 10.84
N CYS A 631 7.35 18.93 11.86
CA CYS A 631 8.52 18.95 12.74
C CYS A 631 9.81 18.69 11.95
N ARG A 632 9.83 17.66 11.09
CA ARG A 632 10.99 17.36 10.22
C ARG A 632 11.29 18.49 9.24
N TRP A 633 10.26 19.16 8.72
CA TRP A 633 10.42 20.32 7.86
C TRP A 633 11.14 21.47 8.55
N PHE A 634 10.70 21.84 9.76
CA PHE A 634 11.38 22.88 10.56
C PHE A 634 12.81 22.47 10.90
N THR A 635 13.02 21.22 11.32
CA THR A 635 14.36 20.71 11.66
C THR A 635 15.30 20.74 10.45
N GLY A 636 14.81 20.34 9.27
CA GLY A 636 15.58 20.35 8.03
C GLY A 636 15.99 21.75 7.54
N ARG A 637 15.33 22.80 8.08
CA ARG A 637 15.64 24.19 7.81
C ARG A 637 16.37 24.91 8.96
N ASP A 638 16.89 24.14 9.90
CA ASP A 638 17.54 24.63 11.12
C ASP A 638 16.63 25.48 12.03
N ASP A 639 15.30 25.48 11.80
CA ASP A 639 14.31 26.14 12.66
C ASP A 639 13.91 25.23 13.83
N HIS A 640 14.90 24.92 14.66
CA HIS A 640 14.73 24.00 15.79
C HIS A 640 13.82 24.55 16.88
N GLU A 641 13.67 25.87 16.95
CA GLU A 641 12.81 26.51 17.96
C GLU A 641 11.33 26.26 17.66
N ARG A 642 10.93 26.42 16.38
CA ARG A 642 9.56 26.08 15.96
C ARG A 642 9.28 24.58 16.05
N ALA A 643 10.26 23.73 15.73
CA ALA A 643 10.14 22.30 15.88
C ALA A 643 9.95 21.89 17.35
N ARG A 644 10.72 22.49 18.28
CA ARG A 644 10.53 22.29 19.74
C ARG A 644 9.16 22.76 20.22
N GLN A 645 8.74 23.94 19.76
CA GLN A 645 7.43 24.48 20.12
C GLN A 645 6.32 23.54 19.68
N LEU A 646 6.37 23.02 18.44
CA LEU A 646 5.40 22.06 17.93
C LEU A 646 5.37 20.78 18.78
N LEU A 647 6.53 20.20 19.11
CA LEU A 647 6.60 19.00 19.93
C LEU A 647 6.10 19.24 21.36
N ALA A 648 6.39 20.41 21.93
CA ALA A 648 5.90 20.80 23.22
C ALA A 648 4.38 21.00 23.23
N ASP A 649 3.81 21.60 22.18
CA ASP A 649 2.37 21.78 22.03
C ASP A 649 1.62 20.46 21.84
N LEU A 650 2.23 19.49 21.14
CA LEU A 650 1.69 18.13 21.02
C LEU A 650 1.70 17.35 22.33
N GLY A 651 2.66 17.66 23.22
CA GLY A 651 2.77 17.00 24.51
C GLY A 651 2.86 15.46 24.41
N PRO A 652 2.01 14.71 25.14
CA PRO A 652 2.08 13.25 25.21
C PRO A 652 1.43 12.53 24.01
N ALA A 653 1.05 13.25 22.95
CA ALA A 653 0.26 12.70 21.85
C ALA A 653 0.89 11.43 21.21
N PHE A 654 2.19 11.41 20.99
CA PHE A 654 2.90 10.23 20.46
C PHE A 654 2.85 9.03 21.41
N ARG A 655 2.90 9.29 22.73
CA ARG A 655 2.82 8.25 23.76
C ARG A 655 1.45 7.57 23.73
N TYR A 656 0.40 8.36 23.79
CA TYR A 656 -0.96 7.85 23.80
C TYR A 656 -1.38 7.20 22.47
N ALA A 657 -0.76 7.61 21.37
CA ALA A 657 -0.97 6.98 20.04
C ALA A 657 -0.19 5.68 19.82
N GLY A 658 0.59 5.21 20.80
CA GLY A 658 1.45 4.03 20.63
C GLY A 658 2.65 4.23 19.70
N ARG A 659 2.98 5.50 19.36
CA ARG A 659 4.08 5.88 18.43
C ARG A 659 5.31 6.40 19.19
N ALA A 660 5.61 5.80 20.35
CA ALA A 660 6.67 6.28 21.23
C ALA A 660 8.05 6.35 20.55
N ALA A 661 8.42 5.36 19.75
CA ALA A 661 9.71 5.32 19.04
C ALA A 661 9.88 6.52 18.09
N GLU A 662 8.85 6.86 17.34
CA GLU A 662 8.87 8.02 16.44
C GLU A 662 8.96 9.33 17.24
N GLY A 663 8.18 9.46 18.31
CA GLY A 663 8.26 10.61 19.19
C GLY A 663 9.66 10.80 19.79
N VAL A 664 10.30 9.72 20.25
CA VAL A 664 11.69 9.76 20.76
C VAL A 664 12.65 10.24 19.68
N ALA A 665 12.54 9.74 18.44
CA ALA A 665 13.39 10.17 17.35
C ALA A 665 13.26 11.67 17.09
N LEU A 666 12.03 12.19 16.95
CA LEU A 666 11.77 13.61 16.71
C LEU A 666 12.32 14.49 17.85
N HIS A 667 12.06 14.14 19.10
CA HIS A 667 12.59 14.88 20.25
C HIS A 667 14.12 14.84 20.31
N THR A 668 14.74 13.76 19.91
CA THR A 668 16.20 13.60 19.86
C THR A 668 16.80 14.51 18.79
N ASP A 669 16.23 14.52 17.58
CA ASP A 669 16.69 15.33 16.45
C ASP A 669 16.65 16.83 16.76
N VAL A 670 15.65 17.28 17.52
CA VAL A 670 15.46 18.66 17.90
C VAL A 670 16.33 19.05 19.09
N SER A 671 16.68 18.10 19.98
CA SER A 671 17.40 18.39 21.24
C SER A 671 18.92 18.28 21.14
N ASN A 672 19.47 17.56 20.14
CA ASN A 672 20.90 17.21 20.03
C ASN A 672 21.84 18.46 20.00
N GLY A 673 22.34 18.86 21.17
CA GLY A 673 23.46 19.82 21.32
C GLY A 673 23.20 21.25 20.86
N ARG A 674 21.98 21.59 20.41
CA ARG A 674 21.66 22.89 19.80
C ARG A 674 21.12 23.87 20.83
N PRO A 675 21.55 25.15 20.80
CA PRO A 675 21.05 26.21 21.72
C PRO A 675 19.56 26.46 21.47
N GLY A 676 18.86 27.00 22.46
CA GLY A 676 17.46 27.37 22.38
C GLY A 676 16.90 27.74 23.75
N ASP A 677 15.61 28.11 23.81
CA ASP A 677 14.93 28.44 25.05
C ASP A 677 15.08 27.31 26.09
N PRO A 678 15.66 27.58 27.27
CA PRO A 678 15.89 26.59 28.31
C PRO A 678 14.60 25.95 28.85
N VAL A 679 13.49 26.70 28.90
CA VAL A 679 12.19 26.25 29.36
C VAL A 679 11.58 25.25 28.36
N LEU A 680 11.59 25.64 27.10
CA LEU A 680 11.08 24.79 25.99
C LEU A 680 11.87 23.49 25.84
N ARG A 681 13.20 23.56 26.04
CA ARG A 681 14.05 22.38 26.06
C ARG A 681 13.72 21.44 27.22
N ALA A 682 13.52 22.01 28.41
CA ALA A 682 13.17 21.23 29.58
C ALA A 682 11.81 20.52 29.42
N GLU A 683 10.85 21.19 28.80
CA GLU A 683 9.57 20.63 28.47
C GLU A 683 9.71 19.45 27.48
N CYS A 684 10.41 19.65 26.37
CA CYS A 684 10.68 18.59 25.40
C CYS A 684 11.45 17.40 26.01
N ASP A 685 12.38 17.64 26.91
CA ASP A 685 13.11 16.61 27.64
C ASP A 685 12.17 15.77 28.52
N ILE A 686 11.19 16.38 29.18
CA ILE A 686 10.19 15.69 29.99
C ILE A 686 9.24 14.86 29.10
N TRP A 687 8.75 15.41 27.98
CA TRP A 687 7.94 14.65 27.03
C TRP A 687 8.71 13.45 26.46
N ARG A 688 9.99 13.63 26.11
CA ARG A 688 10.85 12.53 25.67
C ARG A 688 11.05 11.48 26.75
N ALA A 689 11.20 11.90 28.00
CA ALA A 689 11.29 10.98 29.15
C ALA A 689 10.04 10.10 29.26
N GLY A 690 8.85 10.68 29.09
CA GLY A 690 7.59 9.94 29.05
C GLY A 690 7.52 8.90 27.93
N LEU A 691 8.01 9.24 26.75
CA LEU A 691 8.08 8.29 25.61
C LEU A 691 9.08 7.15 25.89
N LEU A 692 10.23 7.44 26.50
CA LEU A 692 11.23 6.45 26.88
C LEU A 692 10.71 5.52 27.99
N ALA A 693 9.85 6.02 28.88
CA ALA A 693 9.24 5.23 29.96
C ALA A 693 8.43 4.03 29.45
N GLU A 694 7.92 4.08 28.20
CA GLU A 694 7.20 2.96 27.58
C GLU A 694 8.07 1.69 27.40
N ALA A 695 9.41 1.84 27.35
CA ALA A 695 10.33 0.70 27.23
C ALA A 695 10.44 -0.13 28.53
N ARG A 696 9.99 0.38 29.68
CA ARG A 696 9.80 -0.30 30.97
C ARG A 696 10.99 -1.12 31.51
N SER A 697 12.22 -0.83 31.13
CA SER A 697 13.42 -1.44 31.75
C SER A 697 13.86 -0.66 32.99
N SER A 698 14.52 -1.34 33.93
CA SER A 698 15.04 -0.70 35.15
C SER A 698 16.08 0.41 34.86
N ASP A 699 16.88 0.20 33.82
CA ASP A 699 17.87 1.20 33.37
C ASP A 699 17.19 2.40 32.74
N THR A 700 16.09 2.19 32.04
CA THR A 700 15.25 3.25 31.47
C THR A 700 14.60 4.08 32.58
N ALA A 701 14.07 3.46 33.65
CA ALA A 701 13.44 4.17 34.76
C ALA A 701 14.42 5.16 35.41
N ARG A 702 15.64 4.72 35.74
CA ARG A 702 16.68 5.59 36.31
C ARG A 702 17.07 6.71 35.34
N ALA A 703 17.20 6.43 34.05
CA ALA A 703 17.52 7.47 33.06
C ALA A 703 16.40 8.51 32.93
N VAL A 704 15.15 8.08 32.94
CA VAL A 704 13.95 8.93 32.87
C VAL A 704 13.89 9.85 34.12
N THR A 705 14.04 9.31 35.32
CA THR A 705 14.07 10.08 36.59
C THR A 705 15.15 11.17 36.54
N ASN A 706 16.37 10.81 36.12
CA ASN A 706 17.47 11.75 35.99
C ASN A 706 17.20 12.88 34.97
N VAL A 707 16.47 12.58 33.89
CA VAL A 707 16.10 13.60 32.88
C VAL A 707 15.08 14.56 33.51
N ILE A 708 14.06 14.06 34.17
CA ILE A 708 13.03 14.85 34.83
C ILE A 708 13.66 15.74 35.88
N GLU A 709 14.48 15.21 36.79
CA GLU A 709 15.13 15.98 37.87
C GLU A 709 16.03 17.12 37.35
N ARG A 710 16.73 16.88 36.24
CA ARG A 710 17.56 17.93 35.61
C ARG A 710 16.78 18.99 34.88
N SER A 711 15.58 18.65 34.39
CA SER A 711 14.75 19.54 33.59
C SER A 711 13.84 20.42 34.44
N LEU A 712 13.32 19.90 35.57
CA LEU A 712 12.40 20.61 36.44
C LEU A 712 12.93 22.00 36.92
N PRO A 713 14.21 22.17 37.35
CA PRO A 713 14.71 23.47 37.77
C PRO A 713 14.71 24.54 36.68
N ARG A 714 14.79 24.11 35.41
CA ARG A 714 14.77 25.01 34.26
C ARG A 714 13.37 25.53 33.94
N LEU A 715 12.34 24.80 34.34
CA LEU A 715 10.95 25.25 34.24
C LEU A 715 10.61 26.40 35.20
N GLY A 716 11.41 26.69 36.20
CA GLY A 716 11.40 27.78 37.18
C GLY A 716 10.25 28.80 37.12
N SER A 717 10.52 30.03 37.59
CA SER A 717 9.52 31.13 37.57
C SER A 717 9.34 31.81 36.21
N ALA A 718 10.11 31.42 35.19
CA ALA A 718 10.09 31.99 33.83
C ALA A 718 9.08 31.34 32.88
N ALA A 719 8.52 30.17 33.23
CA ALA A 719 7.52 29.52 32.39
C ALA A 719 6.11 30.10 32.66
N ASP A 720 5.27 30.12 31.60
CA ASP A 720 3.84 30.36 31.76
C ASP A 720 3.27 29.42 32.85
N PRO A 721 2.53 29.91 33.86
CA PRO A 721 2.05 29.12 34.97
C PRO A 721 1.21 27.89 34.52
N LEU A 722 0.35 28.05 33.53
CA LEU A 722 -0.47 26.97 32.98
C LEU A 722 0.40 25.90 32.34
N ARG A 723 1.38 26.31 31.53
CA ARG A 723 2.33 25.40 30.87
C ARG A 723 3.16 24.65 31.91
N ARG A 724 3.60 25.34 32.96
CA ARG A 724 4.32 24.75 34.09
C ARG A 724 3.47 23.70 34.82
N ALA A 725 2.21 24.02 35.14
CA ALA A 725 1.28 23.07 35.77
C ALA A 725 1.07 21.82 34.96
N ARG A 726 0.91 21.95 33.62
CA ARG A 726 0.78 20.85 32.69
C ARG A 726 2.00 19.92 32.70
N VAL A 727 3.19 20.49 32.56
CA VAL A 727 4.44 19.72 32.50
C VAL A 727 4.72 19.01 33.84
N LEU A 728 4.42 19.66 34.96
CA LEU A 728 4.55 19.06 36.29
C LEU A 728 3.57 17.91 36.48
N SER A 729 2.31 18.05 36.04
CA SER A 729 1.32 16.99 36.12
C SER A 729 1.75 15.76 35.29
N GLU A 730 2.29 15.96 34.10
CA GLU A 730 2.80 14.86 33.28
C GLU A 730 4.04 14.21 33.90
N ALA A 731 4.95 15.01 34.49
CA ALA A 731 6.11 14.47 35.21
C ALA A 731 5.67 13.55 36.36
N VAL A 732 4.61 13.94 37.11
CA VAL A 732 4.00 13.09 38.14
C VAL A 732 3.50 11.77 37.55
N GLN A 733 2.79 11.84 36.44
CA GLN A 733 2.28 10.64 35.73
C GLN A 733 3.42 9.73 35.27
N ILE A 734 4.46 10.28 34.65
CA ILE A 734 5.62 9.51 34.21
C ILE A 734 6.31 8.81 35.39
N LEU A 735 6.54 9.52 36.48
CA LEU A 735 7.18 8.98 37.69
C LEU A 735 6.31 7.90 38.33
N SER A 736 4.99 8.08 38.40
CA SER A 736 4.04 7.06 38.85
C SER A 736 4.11 5.80 37.97
N TYR A 737 4.22 6.00 36.67
CA TYR A 737 4.26 4.90 35.67
C TYR A 737 5.53 4.04 35.73
N ILE A 738 6.68 4.65 36.06
CA ILE A 738 7.97 3.94 36.24
C ILE A 738 8.23 3.49 37.67
N ASP A 739 7.25 3.59 38.54
CA ASP A 739 7.27 3.17 39.95
C ASP A 739 8.14 4.02 40.91
N GLU A 740 8.45 5.26 40.51
CA GLU A 740 9.13 6.28 41.32
C GLU A 740 8.09 7.05 42.15
N ALA A 741 7.32 6.32 42.95
CA ALA A 741 6.11 6.81 43.60
C ALA A 741 6.37 7.95 44.62
N ASP A 742 7.46 7.89 45.37
CA ASP A 742 7.76 8.92 46.38
C ASP A 742 8.10 10.28 45.72
N ARG A 743 8.82 10.24 44.60
CA ARG A 743 9.10 11.41 43.77
C ARG A 743 7.84 11.97 43.12
N ALA A 744 6.96 11.10 42.63
CA ALA A 744 5.66 11.52 42.10
C ALA A 744 4.82 12.26 43.15
N ILE A 745 4.75 11.75 44.36
CA ILE A 745 4.01 12.37 45.49
C ILE A 745 4.63 13.75 45.88
N GLU A 746 5.96 13.85 45.98
CA GLU A 746 6.66 15.11 46.27
C GLU A 746 6.34 16.17 45.20
N LEU A 747 6.38 15.76 43.91
CA LEU A 747 6.12 16.66 42.79
C LEU A 747 4.64 17.08 42.70
N ALA A 748 3.71 16.17 42.96
CA ALA A 748 2.28 16.48 43.05
C ALA A 748 1.99 17.48 44.19
N THR A 749 2.65 17.33 45.35
CA THR A 749 2.56 18.27 46.47
C THR A 749 3.06 19.65 46.08
N THR A 750 4.17 19.70 45.33
CA THR A 750 4.71 20.97 44.80
C THR A 750 3.74 21.62 43.83
N LEU A 751 3.12 20.84 42.91
CA LEU A 751 2.15 21.36 41.96
C LEU A 751 0.90 21.92 42.69
N ARG A 752 0.40 21.21 43.71
CA ARG A 752 -0.72 21.67 44.52
C ARG A 752 -0.43 23.03 45.22
N ALA A 753 0.81 23.23 45.65
CA ALA A 753 1.20 24.49 46.35
C ALA A 753 1.27 25.68 45.38
N ILE A 754 1.44 25.49 44.11
CA ILE A 754 1.61 26.56 43.11
C ILE A 754 0.40 26.81 42.24
N ALA A 755 -0.48 25.81 42.06
CA ALA A 755 -1.69 25.94 41.24
C ALA A 755 -2.71 26.85 41.95
N THR A 756 -3.09 27.95 41.32
CA THR A 756 -3.98 28.97 41.88
C THR A 756 -5.16 29.30 41.00
N THR A 757 -5.05 29.11 39.70
CA THR A 757 -6.14 29.38 38.75
C THR A 757 -6.93 28.11 38.43
N PRO A 758 -8.20 28.21 38.01
CA PRO A 758 -8.98 27.04 37.62
C PRO A 758 -8.33 26.20 36.49
N ALA A 759 -7.61 26.87 35.58
CA ALA A 759 -6.90 26.19 34.49
C ALA A 759 -5.71 25.37 35.02
N GLU A 760 -4.94 25.91 35.97
CA GLU A 760 -3.83 25.20 36.61
C GLU A 760 -4.34 24.06 37.51
N LEU A 761 -5.43 24.31 38.27
CA LEU A 761 -6.07 23.31 39.13
C LEU A 761 -6.56 22.11 38.33
N ARG A 762 -7.03 22.27 37.11
CA ARG A 762 -7.39 21.13 36.26
C ARG A 762 -6.24 20.15 36.05
N TRP A 763 -5.02 20.63 35.94
CA TRP A 763 -3.82 19.79 35.83
C TRP A 763 -3.39 19.20 37.16
N GLU A 764 -3.55 19.97 38.24
CA GLU A 764 -3.29 19.53 39.61
C GLU A 764 -4.19 18.35 40.00
N LEU A 765 -5.47 18.39 39.62
CA LEU A 765 -6.40 17.28 39.86
C LEU A 765 -5.88 15.96 39.24
N GLY A 766 -5.26 16.02 38.07
CA GLY A 766 -4.65 14.84 37.42
C GLY A 766 -3.48 14.27 38.26
N ALA A 767 -2.61 15.16 38.74
CA ALA A 767 -1.51 14.74 39.59
C ALA A 767 -1.99 14.16 40.95
N ARG A 768 -3.06 14.71 41.51
CA ARG A 768 -3.66 14.24 42.75
C ARG A 768 -4.34 12.88 42.56
N TRP A 769 -4.94 12.63 41.38
CA TRP A 769 -5.44 11.32 41.00
C TRP A 769 -4.31 10.29 40.98
N GLU A 770 -3.15 10.63 40.39
CA GLU A 770 -1.98 9.73 40.41
C GLU A 770 -1.54 9.37 41.83
N VAL A 771 -1.59 10.34 42.76
CA VAL A 771 -1.27 10.06 44.17
C VAL A 771 -2.27 9.07 44.77
N ALA A 772 -3.56 9.23 44.48
CA ALA A 772 -4.59 8.26 44.91
C ALA A 772 -4.35 6.88 44.30
N TRP A 773 -4.00 6.82 43.04
CA TRP A 773 -3.65 5.60 42.32
C TRP A 773 -2.42 4.90 42.93
N ILE A 774 -1.37 5.64 43.24
CA ILE A 774 -0.17 5.14 43.95
C ILE A 774 -0.56 4.56 45.31
N ALA A 775 -1.41 5.27 46.07
CA ALA A 775 -1.87 4.81 47.39
C ALA A 775 -2.62 3.46 47.27
N HIS A 776 -3.53 3.32 46.30
CA HIS A 776 -4.26 2.08 46.02
C HIS A 776 -3.29 0.95 45.62
N ARG A 777 -2.37 1.20 44.69
CA ARG A 777 -1.36 0.21 44.28
C ARG A 777 -0.49 -0.29 45.43
N ARG A 778 -0.23 0.56 46.43
CA ARG A 778 0.50 0.19 47.67
C ARG A 778 -0.39 -0.49 48.71
N GLY A 779 -1.66 -0.78 48.36
CA GLY A 779 -2.62 -1.42 49.27
C GLY A 779 -3.16 -0.48 50.36
N ASN A 780 -2.96 0.82 50.22
CA ASN A 780 -3.45 1.84 51.17
C ASN A 780 -4.74 2.50 50.67
N ASP A 781 -5.80 1.69 50.56
CA ASP A 781 -7.10 2.14 50.09
C ASP A 781 -7.72 3.23 50.97
N ASN A 782 -7.40 3.26 52.26
CA ASN A 782 -7.85 4.34 53.13
C ASN A 782 -7.26 5.69 52.72
N ALA A 783 -5.99 5.75 52.30
CA ALA A 783 -5.40 6.97 51.80
C ALA A 783 -5.97 7.37 50.44
N ALA A 784 -6.15 6.39 49.54
CA ALA A 784 -6.79 6.61 48.24
C ALA A 784 -8.21 7.19 48.42
N ASN A 785 -9.02 6.53 49.25
CA ASN A 785 -10.39 6.96 49.58
C ASN A 785 -10.47 8.37 50.12
N ARG A 786 -9.52 8.79 50.97
CA ARG A 786 -9.47 10.16 51.49
C ARG A 786 -9.24 11.16 50.36
N ILE A 787 -8.31 10.87 49.47
CA ILE A 787 -8.03 11.73 48.31
C ILE A 787 -9.23 11.81 47.37
N LEU A 788 -9.84 10.66 47.06
CA LEU A 788 -10.96 10.57 46.11
C LEU A 788 -12.20 11.32 46.60
N ARG A 789 -12.46 11.35 47.93
CA ARG A 789 -13.55 12.11 48.53
C ARG A 789 -13.41 13.62 48.33
N GLU A 790 -12.20 14.15 48.26
CA GLU A 790 -11.94 15.56 47.95
C GLU A 790 -11.89 15.78 46.43
N LEU A 791 -11.27 14.84 45.67
CA LEU A 791 -10.98 14.97 44.26
C LEU A 791 -12.27 14.95 43.40
N ILE A 792 -13.19 14.02 43.68
CA ILE A 792 -14.40 13.85 42.85
C ILE A 792 -15.27 15.11 42.84
N PRO A 793 -15.66 15.69 43.98
CA PRO A 793 -16.45 16.93 43.95
C PRO A 793 -15.73 18.09 43.27
N GLU A 794 -14.41 18.25 43.47
CA GLU A 794 -13.62 19.31 42.84
C GLU A 794 -13.50 19.11 41.33
N ALA A 795 -13.35 17.85 40.83
CA ALA A 795 -13.32 17.53 39.41
C ALA A 795 -14.64 17.88 38.73
N ILE A 796 -15.77 17.60 39.40
CA ILE A 796 -17.11 17.95 38.94
C ILE A 796 -17.27 19.48 38.88
N GLU A 797 -16.88 20.20 39.94
CA GLU A 797 -16.98 21.65 40.04
C GLU A 797 -16.16 22.37 38.95
N LEU A 798 -14.93 21.90 38.71
CA LEU A 798 -14.05 22.45 37.67
C LEU A 798 -14.37 21.92 36.25
N GLY A 799 -15.38 21.05 36.14
CA GLY A 799 -15.75 20.43 34.87
C GLY A 799 -14.65 19.60 34.23
N ASN A 800 -13.75 19.00 35.02
CA ASN A 800 -12.71 18.12 34.52
C ASN A 800 -13.23 16.68 34.38
N ARG A 801 -14.03 16.46 33.33
CA ARG A 801 -14.73 15.18 33.05
C ARG A 801 -13.78 13.98 32.97
N ARG A 802 -12.55 14.20 32.51
CA ARG A 802 -11.57 13.10 32.41
C ARG A 802 -11.08 12.67 33.81
N VAL A 803 -10.70 13.60 34.65
CA VAL A 803 -10.27 13.26 36.02
C VAL A 803 -11.46 12.74 36.83
N GLU A 804 -12.65 13.27 36.62
CA GLU A 804 -13.88 12.75 37.21
C GLU A 804 -14.10 11.26 36.86
N LEU A 805 -14.02 10.92 35.55
CA LEU A 805 -14.11 9.53 35.08
C LEU A 805 -13.08 8.63 35.76
N TYR A 806 -11.81 9.04 35.79
CA TYR A 806 -10.73 8.28 36.40
C TYR A 806 -10.89 8.14 37.92
N ALA A 807 -11.37 9.17 38.57
CA ALA A 807 -11.58 9.14 40.01
C ALA A 807 -12.75 8.22 40.42
N TRP A 808 -13.81 8.20 39.63
CA TRP A 808 -14.94 7.26 39.86
C TRP A 808 -14.52 5.82 39.71
N MET A 809 -13.73 5.52 38.70
CA MET A 809 -13.21 4.16 38.53
C MET A 809 -12.30 3.74 39.66
N LEU A 810 -11.38 4.62 40.08
CA LEU A 810 -10.51 4.31 41.20
C LEU A 810 -11.32 4.15 42.49
N ALA A 811 -12.40 4.90 42.66
CA ALA A 811 -13.34 4.77 43.76
C ALA A 811 -13.97 3.37 43.83
N ASP A 812 -14.32 2.78 42.68
CA ASP A 812 -14.79 1.40 42.61
C ASP A 812 -13.72 0.40 43.02
N LEU A 813 -12.50 0.57 42.48
CA LEU A 813 -11.39 -0.31 42.78
C LEU A 813 -10.94 -0.25 44.24
N ALA A 814 -10.97 0.91 44.87
CA ALA A 814 -10.58 1.15 46.24
C ALA A 814 -11.72 0.89 47.25
N GLY A 815 -12.89 0.47 46.77
CA GLY A 815 -14.07 0.22 47.63
C GLY A 815 -14.55 1.48 48.33
N THR A 816 -14.50 2.64 47.62
CA THR A 816 -14.94 3.92 48.20
C THR A 816 -16.44 3.92 48.45
N ASP A 817 -16.87 4.26 49.65
CA ASP A 817 -18.27 4.55 49.89
C ASP A 817 -18.70 5.77 49.10
N ARG A 818 -19.52 5.55 48.09
CA ARG A 818 -20.03 6.57 47.16
C ARG A 818 -21.17 7.38 47.72
N SER A 819 -21.78 6.90 48.83
CA SER A 819 -22.88 7.61 49.50
C SER A 819 -22.39 8.97 50.06
N GLY A 820 -22.95 10.05 49.54
CA GLY A 820 -22.56 11.39 49.98
C GLY A 820 -21.48 12.09 49.16
N LEU A 821 -20.88 11.44 48.13
CA LEU A 821 -19.98 12.12 47.19
C LEU A 821 -20.75 12.91 46.13
N THR A 822 -21.83 12.34 45.64
CA THR A 822 -22.81 13.02 44.74
C THR A 822 -24.20 12.47 44.98
N ALA A 823 -25.21 13.22 44.54
CA ALA A 823 -26.60 12.77 44.65
C ALA A 823 -26.89 11.47 43.88
N ASN A 824 -26.23 11.29 42.73
CA ASN A 824 -26.33 10.12 41.87
C ASN A 824 -24.93 9.70 41.40
N PRO A 825 -24.23 8.78 42.09
CA PRO A 825 -22.93 8.27 41.64
C PRO A 825 -23.13 7.44 40.35
N PRO A 826 -22.26 7.65 39.35
CA PRO A 826 -22.38 6.98 38.03
C PRO A 826 -22.15 5.47 38.13
N GLY A 827 -22.94 4.67 37.43
CA GLY A 827 -22.67 3.24 37.20
C GLY A 827 -21.67 3.00 36.07
N LEU A 828 -21.29 1.73 35.82
CA LEU A 828 -20.33 1.40 34.75
C LEU A 828 -20.80 1.85 33.35
N HIS A 829 -22.14 1.84 33.11
CA HIS A 829 -22.68 2.33 31.85
C HIS A 829 -22.53 3.86 31.71
N ASP A 830 -22.81 4.61 32.79
CA ASP A 830 -22.62 6.06 32.80
C ASP A 830 -21.14 6.42 32.63
N LEU A 831 -20.23 5.64 33.25
CA LEU A 831 -18.79 5.81 33.07
C LEU A 831 -18.33 5.49 31.64
N LEU A 832 -18.96 4.50 30.99
CA LEU A 832 -18.69 4.19 29.59
C LEU A 832 -19.13 5.35 28.68
N ASP A 833 -20.31 5.93 28.94
CA ASP A 833 -20.79 7.09 28.20
C ASP A 833 -19.87 8.31 28.45
N MET A 834 -19.44 8.54 29.68
CA MET A 834 -18.44 9.57 30.01
C MET A 834 -17.11 9.34 29.27
N SER A 835 -16.68 8.09 29.14
CA SER A 835 -15.44 7.78 28.41
C SER A 835 -15.55 8.12 26.92
N VAL A 836 -16.75 8.01 26.35
CA VAL A 836 -17.04 8.45 24.96
C VAL A 836 -17.06 9.98 24.89
N GLU A 837 -17.67 10.68 25.88
CA GLU A 837 -17.69 12.14 25.93
C GLU A 837 -16.28 12.75 25.96
N VAL A 838 -15.36 12.15 26.74
CA VAL A 838 -13.97 12.62 26.85
C VAL A 838 -13.04 12.01 25.80
N ASP A 839 -13.60 11.18 24.90
CA ASP A 839 -12.89 10.47 23.86
C ASP A 839 -11.71 9.63 24.37
N ASP A 840 -11.87 9.01 25.56
CA ASP A 840 -10.87 8.14 26.14
C ASP A 840 -11.17 6.66 25.85
N ARG A 841 -10.86 6.24 24.64
CA ARG A 841 -11.12 4.86 24.17
C ARG A 841 -10.27 3.81 24.86
N ARG A 842 -9.10 4.16 25.41
CA ARG A 842 -8.33 3.22 26.24
C ARG A 842 -9.11 2.88 27.49
N TYR A 843 -9.68 3.89 28.11
CA TYR A 843 -10.53 3.73 29.28
C TYR A 843 -11.84 3.02 28.96
N ALA A 844 -12.46 3.34 27.83
CA ALA A 844 -13.62 2.62 27.32
C ALA A 844 -13.33 1.12 27.12
N THR A 845 -12.14 0.79 26.61
CA THR A 845 -11.70 -0.62 26.48
C THR A 845 -11.67 -1.30 27.82
N TRP A 846 -11.10 -0.65 28.83
CA TRP A 846 -11.00 -1.20 30.19
C TRP A 846 -12.38 -1.34 30.87
N LEU A 847 -13.26 -0.35 30.73
CA LEU A 847 -14.64 -0.43 31.24
C LEU A 847 -15.43 -1.59 30.61
N LEU A 848 -15.31 -1.77 29.32
CA LEU A 848 -15.92 -2.89 28.61
C LEU A 848 -15.37 -4.23 29.07
N VAL A 849 -14.07 -4.32 29.37
CA VAL A 849 -13.45 -5.51 29.96
C VAL A 849 -14.03 -5.76 31.36
N SER A 850 -14.17 -4.72 32.19
CA SER A 850 -14.75 -4.84 33.52
C SER A 850 -16.22 -5.28 33.48
N MET A 851 -17.03 -4.68 32.62
CA MET A 851 -18.43 -5.07 32.39
C MET A 851 -18.53 -6.52 31.89
N GLY A 852 -17.61 -6.91 30.98
CA GLY A 852 -17.51 -8.27 30.49
C GLY A 852 -17.14 -9.28 31.58
N ALA A 853 -16.23 -8.90 32.48
CA ALA A 853 -15.81 -9.73 33.61
C ALA A 853 -16.95 -9.89 34.64
N GLU A 854 -17.67 -8.82 34.99
CA GLU A 854 -18.85 -8.89 35.86
C GLU A 854 -19.94 -9.80 35.24
N ALA A 855 -20.26 -9.62 33.96
CA ALA A 855 -21.23 -10.45 33.28
C ALA A 855 -20.80 -11.93 33.23
N ALA A 856 -19.49 -12.19 33.10
CA ALA A 856 -18.96 -13.57 33.12
C ALA A 856 -19.04 -14.21 34.52
N ILE A 857 -18.76 -13.44 35.58
CA ILE A 857 -18.91 -13.90 36.97
C ILE A 857 -20.38 -14.24 37.25
N ASP A 858 -21.31 -13.42 36.75
CA ASP A 858 -22.75 -13.66 36.90
C ASP A 858 -23.28 -14.72 35.91
N GLN A 859 -22.41 -15.43 35.19
CA GLN A 859 -22.75 -16.46 34.18
C GLN A 859 -23.60 -15.95 33.01
N ARG A 860 -23.63 -14.63 32.74
CA ARG A 860 -24.27 -14.00 31.59
C ARG A 860 -23.34 -14.01 30.39
N LEU A 861 -22.94 -15.22 29.94
CA LEU A 861 -21.83 -15.41 28.98
C LEU A 861 -22.04 -14.73 27.64
N SER A 862 -23.26 -14.63 27.14
CA SER A 862 -23.57 -13.94 25.87
C SER A 862 -23.34 -12.42 25.96
N GLU A 863 -23.70 -11.82 27.11
CA GLU A 863 -23.47 -10.41 27.39
C GLU A 863 -21.98 -10.13 27.58
N ALA A 864 -21.30 -10.97 28.35
CA ALA A 864 -19.84 -10.92 28.52
C ALA A 864 -19.12 -10.94 27.17
N ALA A 865 -19.48 -11.87 26.28
CA ALA A 865 -18.92 -11.97 24.94
C ALA A 865 -19.19 -10.69 24.11
N GLY A 866 -20.36 -10.07 24.28
CA GLY A 866 -20.70 -8.79 23.65
C GLY A 866 -19.76 -7.65 24.07
N HIS A 867 -19.49 -7.51 25.37
CA HIS A 867 -18.58 -6.53 25.93
C HIS A 867 -17.15 -6.76 25.49
N PHE A 868 -16.62 -7.99 25.56
CA PHE A 868 -15.25 -8.29 25.12
C PHE A 868 -15.07 -8.06 23.62
N ARG A 869 -16.04 -8.37 22.75
CA ARG A 869 -15.96 -8.06 21.32
C ARG A 869 -15.85 -6.55 21.06
N ARG A 870 -16.61 -5.73 21.82
CA ARG A 870 -16.48 -4.27 21.72
C ARG A 870 -15.11 -3.81 22.20
N ALA A 871 -14.62 -4.38 23.31
CA ALA A 871 -13.29 -4.07 23.84
C ALA A 871 -12.17 -4.45 22.86
N PHE A 872 -12.22 -5.63 22.26
CA PHE A 872 -11.25 -6.03 21.22
C PHE A 872 -11.25 -5.10 20.01
N ARG A 873 -12.42 -4.65 19.57
CA ARG A 873 -12.52 -3.69 18.46
C ARG A 873 -11.81 -2.39 18.80
N LEU A 874 -12.05 -1.84 19.98
CA LEU A 874 -11.39 -0.61 20.42
C LEU A 874 -9.88 -0.80 20.58
N ALA A 875 -9.44 -1.92 21.14
CA ALA A 875 -8.02 -2.23 21.29
C ALA A 875 -7.33 -2.33 19.91
N ASP A 876 -8.01 -2.89 18.91
CA ASP A 876 -7.50 -3.00 17.54
C ASP A 876 -7.42 -1.64 16.84
N GLU A 877 -8.47 -0.83 16.94
CA GLU A 877 -8.48 0.55 16.43
C GLU A 877 -7.34 1.40 17.00
N LEU A 878 -7.01 1.18 18.28
CA LEU A 878 -5.96 1.90 19.00
C LEU A 878 -4.57 1.27 18.89
N GLN A 879 -4.45 0.08 18.29
CA GLN A 879 -3.22 -0.74 18.31
C GLN A 879 -2.68 -0.88 19.76
N TYR A 880 -3.59 -1.19 20.71
CA TYR A 880 -3.36 -1.15 22.15
C TYR A 880 -3.09 -2.55 22.71
N ASP A 881 -1.80 -2.98 22.74
CA ASP A 881 -1.39 -4.31 23.17
C ASP A 881 -1.84 -4.66 24.60
N VAL A 882 -1.77 -3.71 25.54
CA VAL A 882 -2.26 -3.92 26.91
C VAL A 882 -3.78 -4.18 26.92
N GLY A 883 -4.52 -3.50 26.04
CA GLY A 883 -5.95 -3.74 25.84
C GLY A 883 -6.24 -5.15 25.33
N PHE A 884 -5.45 -5.67 24.39
CA PHE A 884 -5.54 -7.05 23.95
C PHE A 884 -5.31 -8.04 25.12
N GLY A 885 -4.29 -7.75 25.94
CA GLY A 885 -4.01 -8.56 27.13
C GLY A 885 -5.19 -8.61 28.10
N PHE A 886 -5.85 -7.49 28.38
CA PHE A 886 -7.05 -7.45 29.24
C PHE A 886 -8.22 -8.21 28.64
N CYS A 887 -8.46 -8.06 27.35
CA CYS A 887 -9.51 -8.82 26.66
C CYS A 887 -9.25 -10.34 26.73
N LEU A 888 -7.99 -10.75 26.52
CA LEU A 888 -7.58 -12.15 26.60
C LEU A 888 -7.79 -12.75 28.01
N LEU A 889 -7.43 -12.01 29.08
CA LEU A 889 -7.73 -12.42 30.45
C LEU A 889 -9.21 -12.80 30.61
N GLY A 890 -10.11 -11.94 30.10
CA GLY A 890 -11.53 -12.19 30.19
C GLY A 890 -11.98 -13.40 29.37
N VAL A 891 -11.47 -13.58 28.15
CA VAL A 891 -11.83 -14.73 27.30
C VAL A 891 -11.30 -16.04 27.87
N VAL A 892 -10.08 -16.05 28.41
CA VAL A 892 -9.53 -17.21 29.14
C VAL A 892 -10.46 -17.63 30.29
N GLY A 893 -10.91 -16.62 31.08
CA GLY A 893 -11.89 -16.88 32.16
C GLY A 893 -13.19 -17.48 31.64
N ILE A 894 -13.81 -16.88 30.60
CA ILE A 894 -15.05 -17.39 29.98
C ILE A 894 -14.87 -18.85 29.53
N ARG A 895 -13.77 -19.16 28.85
CA ARG A 895 -13.51 -20.49 28.31
C ARG A 895 -13.29 -21.53 29.43
N ALA A 896 -12.52 -21.15 30.44
CA ALA A 896 -12.30 -22.00 31.58
C ALA A 896 -13.62 -22.32 32.32
N PHE A 897 -14.46 -21.31 32.59
CA PHE A 897 -15.75 -21.50 33.25
C PHE A 897 -16.79 -22.23 32.38
N SER A 898 -16.68 -22.13 31.05
CA SER A 898 -17.54 -22.90 30.13
C SER A 898 -17.07 -24.31 29.89
N GLY A 899 -15.99 -24.76 30.51
CA GLY A 899 -15.42 -26.12 30.42
C GLY A 899 -14.52 -26.36 29.19
N ASP A 900 -14.29 -25.34 28.36
CA ASP A 900 -13.35 -25.39 27.23
C ASP A 900 -11.92 -25.10 27.71
N LEU A 901 -11.36 -26.03 28.46
CA LEU A 901 -10.04 -25.91 29.07
C LEU A 901 -8.92 -25.90 28.01
N GLY A 902 -9.12 -26.53 26.84
CA GLY A 902 -8.14 -26.54 25.76
C GLY A 902 -7.88 -25.15 25.20
N THR A 903 -8.95 -24.46 24.79
CA THR A 903 -8.85 -23.06 24.31
C THR A 903 -8.34 -22.13 25.42
N ALA A 904 -8.81 -22.31 26.67
CA ALA A 904 -8.36 -21.51 27.80
C ALA A 904 -6.85 -21.66 28.05
N ALA A 905 -6.33 -22.89 28.05
CA ALA A 905 -4.91 -23.19 28.24
C ALA A 905 -4.04 -22.59 27.10
N ARG A 906 -4.51 -22.71 25.87
CA ARG A 906 -3.82 -22.18 24.71
C ARG A 906 -3.71 -20.64 24.74
N LEU A 907 -4.82 -19.95 24.99
CA LEU A 907 -4.85 -18.47 25.08
C LEU A 907 -4.07 -17.97 26.30
N HIS A 908 -4.14 -18.68 27.43
CA HIS A 908 -3.37 -18.34 28.63
C HIS A 908 -1.86 -18.44 28.39
N ALA A 909 -1.38 -19.49 27.73
CA ALA A 909 0.03 -19.68 27.45
C ALA A 909 0.61 -18.55 26.55
N ALA A 910 -0.18 -18.03 25.60
CA ALA A 910 0.19 -16.86 24.81
C ALA A 910 0.24 -15.57 25.66
N LEU A 911 -0.61 -15.49 26.68
CA LEU A 911 -0.73 -14.32 27.56
C LEU A 911 0.33 -14.31 28.68
N GLU A 912 0.85 -15.46 29.07
CA GLU A 912 1.75 -15.65 30.22
C GLU A 912 2.95 -14.69 30.25
N PRO A 913 3.67 -14.44 29.11
CA PRO A 913 4.79 -13.49 29.09
C PRO A 913 4.38 -12.04 29.42
N HIS A 914 3.11 -11.70 29.22
CA HIS A 914 2.55 -10.36 29.38
C HIS A 914 1.90 -10.13 30.77
N LEU A 915 1.64 -11.19 31.55
CA LEU A 915 1.01 -11.11 32.86
C LEU A 915 1.72 -10.16 33.83
N PRO A 916 3.06 -10.10 33.92
CA PRO A 916 3.72 -9.17 34.84
C PRO A 916 3.37 -7.70 34.57
N ILE A 917 3.09 -7.36 33.32
CA ILE A 917 2.69 -6.01 32.91
C ILE A 917 1.23 -5.77 33.28
N LEU A 918 0.36 -6.72 32.94
CA LEU A 918 -1.08 -6.63 33.19
C LEU A 918 -1.39 -6.60 34.69
N TYR A 919 -0.72 -7.39 35.49
CA TYR A 919 -0.92 -7.45 36.94
C TYR A 919 -0.58 -6.18 37.69
N ARG A 920 0.27 -5.30 37.11
CA ARG A 920 0.56 -3.98 37.70
C ARG A 920 -0.64 -3.03 37.69
N VAL A 921 -1.54 -3.21 36.74
CA VAL A 921 -2.69 -2.35 36.52
C VAL A 921 -4.03 -3.07 36.74
N LEU A 922 -4.01 -4.38 36.95
CA LEU A 922 -5.22 -5.15 37.21
C LEU A 922 -5.62 -5.00 38.68
N PRO A 923 -6.91 -4.71 38.98
CA PRO A 923 -7.41 -4.69 40.35
C PRO A 923 -7.15 -6.03 41.05
N ARG A 924 -6.91 -5.95 42.37
CA ARG A 924 -6.58 -7.15 43.16
C ARG A 924 -7.66 -8.24 43.04
N ALA A 925 -8.93 -7.85 43.12
CA ALA A 925 -10.03 -8.81 42.98
C ALA A 925 -10.03 -9.59 41.66
N TYR A 926 -9.75 -8.90 40.53
CA TYR A 926 -9.67 -9.53 39.22
C TYR A 926 -8.40 -10.37 39.07
N ARG A 927 -7.29 -9.95 39.68
CA ARG A 927 -6.06 -10.73 39.74
C ARG A 927 -6.27 -12.04 40.51
N ASP A 928 -6.81 -11.96 41.74
CA ASP A 928 -7.07 -13.12 42.60
C ASP A 928 -8.03 -14.10 41.87
N ALA A 929 -9.05 -13.59 41.19
CA ALA A 929 -9.97 -14.42 40.39
C ALA A 929 -9.27 -15.11 39.20
N TYR A 930 -8.40 -14.39 38.51
CA TYR A 930 -7.66 -14.93 37.37
C TYR A 930 -6.58 -15.93 37.82
N GLU A 931 -5.91 -15.71 38.94
CA GLU A 931 -4.98 -16.66 39.54
C GLU A 931 -5.69 -18.01 39.86
N GLY A 932 -6.94 -17.95 40.31
CA GLY A 932 -7.75 -19.16 40.47
C GLY A 932 -8.02 -19.91 39.16
N VAL A 933 -8.18 -19.18 38.04
CA VAL A 933 -8.27 -19.79 36.70
C VAL A 933 -6.92 -20.42 36.29
N VAL A 934 -5.81 -19.74 36.56
CA VAL A 934 -4.45 -20.25 36.27
C VAL A 934 -4.16 -21.54 37.06
N ASP A 935 -4.51 -21.57 38.33
CA ASP A 935 -4.34 -22.77 39.19
C ASP A 935 -5.17 -23.95 38.66
N MET A 936 -6.42 -23.71 38.23
CA MET A 936 -7.25 -24.72 37.62
C MET A 936 -6.65 -25.25 36.31
N LEU A 937 -6.18 -24.36 35.38
CA LEU A 937 -5.55 -24.76 34.13
C LEU A 937 -4.24 -25.50 34.36
N SER A 938 -3.41 -25.03 35.28
CA SER A 938 -2.13 -25.68 35.66
C SER A 938 -2.34 -27.09 36.22
N SER A 939 -3.32 -27.25 37.08
CA SER A 939 -3.70 -28.57 37.62
C SER A 939 -4.23 -29.48 36.50
N ALA A 940 -5.08 -29.00 35.61
CA ALA A 940 -5.63 -29.80 34.54
C ALA A 940 -4.54 -30.23 33.52
N THR A 941 -3.61 -29.32 33.14
CA THR A 941 -2.50 -29.62 32.21
C THR A 941 -1.50 -30.65 32.77
N GLN A 942 -1.37 -30.79 34.10
CA GLN A 942 -0.52 -31.83 34.69
C GLN A 942 -1.01 -33.24 34.41
N HIS A 943 -2.34 -33.42 34.23
CA HIS A 943 -2.97 -34.73 34.14
C HIS A 943 -3.53 -35.05 32.75
N ASP A 944 -3.54 -34.07 31.82
CA ASP A 944 -4.06 -34.23 30.46
C ASP A 944 -3.02 -33.83 29.40
N ALA A 945 -2.58 -34.81 28.61
CA ALA A 945 -1.59 -34.66 27.57
C ALA A 945 -2.10 -33.77 26.42
N ALA A 946 -3.41 -33.74 26.13
CA ALA A 946 -4.01 -32.92 25.10
C ALA A 946 -4.01 -31.44 25.53
N LEU A 947 -4.35 -31.14 26.79
CA LEU A 947 -4.28 -29.79 27.35
C LEU A 947 -2.83 -29.28 27.39
N LYS A 948 -1.87 -30.17 27.68
CA LYS A 948 -0.45 -29.82 27.64
C LYS A 948 0.02 -29.49 26.23
N ALA A 949 -0.49 -30.15 25.20
CA ALA A 949 -0.20 -29.86 23.81
C ALA A 949 -0.77 -28.50 23.41
N GLU A 950 -2.01 -28.18 23.82
CA GLU A 950 -2.63 -26.86 23.60
C GLU A 950 -1.85 -25.74 24.29
N TRP A 951 -1.40 -25.94 25.52
CA TRP A 951 -0.52 -24.97 26.20
C TRP A 951 0.76 -24.69 25.41
N HIS A 952 1.46 -25.76 24.95
CA HIS A 952 2.67 -25.59 24.14
C HIS A 952 2.41 -24.89 22.81
N ALA A 953 1.29 -25.16 22.17
CA ALA A 953 0.90 -24.51 20.94
C ALA A 953 0.59 -22.99 21.19
N GLY A 954 -0.06 -22.68 22.30
CA GLY A 954 -0.34 -21.32 22.72
C GLY A 954 0.91 -20.50 23.00
N ALA A 955 1.93 -21.09 23.63
CA ALA A 955 3.20 -20.42 23.93
C ALA A 955 3.99 -19.98 22.67
N GLN A 956 3.62 -20.46 21.48
CA GLN A 956 4.20 -20.06 20.20
C GLN A 956 3.41 -18.92 19.52
N LEU A 957 2.26 -18.55 20.05
CA LEU A 957 1.44 -17.48 19.47
C LEU A 957 1.96 -16.12 19.93
N SER A 958 1.92 -15.14 19.03
CA SER A 958 2.02 -13.73 19.41
C SER A 958 0.75 -13.30 20.16
N LEU A 959 0.86 -12.23 20.98
CA LEU A 959 -0.31 -11.68 21.69
C LEU A 959 -1.46 -11.33 20.73
N ARG A 960 -1.12 -10.85 19.56
CA ARG A 960 -2.07 -10.47 18.52
C ARG A 960 -2.74 -11.67 17.87
N ALA A 961 -1.98 -12.73 17.56
CA ALA A 961 -2.54 -13.98 17.04
C ALA A 961 -3.50 -14.62 18.05
N ALA A 962 -3.15 -14.61 19.33
CA ALA A 962 -4.03 -15.07 20.40
C ALA A 962 -5.31 -14.21 20.52
N ALA A 963 -5.20 -12.89 20.33
CA ALA A 963 -6.35 -11.99 20.33
C ALA A 963 -7.30 -12.25 19.16
N ASP A 964 -6.78 -12.55 17.97
CA ASP A 964 -7.59 -12.90 16.79
C ASP A 964 -8.30 -14.24 16.97
N GLU A 965 -7.60 -15.22 17.55
CA GLU A 965 -8.18 -16.52 17.93
C GLU A 965 -9.31 -16.35 18.97
N ALA A 966 -9.07 -15.56 20.01
CA ALA A 966 -10.05 -15.25 21.06
C ALA A 966 -11.31 -14.57 20.47
N ARG A 967 -11.12 -13.65 19.54
CA ARG A 967 -12.21 -12.95 18.83
C ARG A 967 -13.11 -13.93 18.07
N SER A 968 -12.50 -14.85 17.33
CA SER A 968 -13.22 -15.90 16.60
C SER A 968 -14.01 -16.82 17.54
N HIS A 969 -13.51 -17.04 18.74
CA HIS A 969 -14.22 -17.81 19.75
C HIS A 969 -15.42 -17.06 20.35
N LEU A 970 -15.33 -15.75 20.53
CA LEU A 970 -16.44 -14.93 21.01
C LEU A 970 -17.58 -14.81 19.99
N GLU A 971 -17.28 -14.81 18.69
CA GLU A 971 -18.28 -14.79 17.62
C GLU A 971 -19.19 -16.02 17.64
N ARG A 972 -18.66 -17.16 18.03
CA ARG A 972 -19.42 -18.43 18.16
C ARG A 972 -20.34 -18.47 19.37
N LEU A 973 -20.14 -17.63 20.39
CA LEU A 973 -20.95 -17.57 21.61
C LEU A 973 -22.17 -16.66 21.46
N VAL A 974 -22.22 -15.80 20.47
CA VAL A 974 -23.34 -14.87 20.24
C VAL A 974 -24.07 -15.32 18.97
N PRO A 975 -25.35 -15.73 19.04
CA PRO A 975 -26.11 -16.04 17.83
C PRO A 975 -26.18 -14.81 16.95
N THR A 976 -25.84 -14.96 15.67
CA THR A 976 -26.00 -13.92 14.66
C THR A 976 -27.49 -13.58 14.56
N ARG A 977 -27.91 -12.44 15.12
CA ARG A 977 -29.19 -11.84 14.71
C ARG A 977 -29.05 -11.46 13.26
N SER A 978 -29.88 -12.04 12.40
CA SER A 978 -30.08 -11.56 11.03
C SER A 978 -30.28 -10.05 11.04
N PRO A 979 -29.68 -9.31 10.11
CA PRO A 979 -29.97 -7.88 10.00
C PRO A 979 -31.45 -7.74 9.61
N VAL A 980 -32.21 -7.06 10.46
CA VAL A 980 -33.53 -6.51 10.12
C VAL A 980 -33.30 -5.17 9.46
#